data_a3be59a0de6d7d86a2032a8bbbdef5a4
#
_entry.id   a3be59a0de6d7d86a2032a8bbbdef5a4
#
_cell.length_a   1.000
_cell.length_b   1.000
_cell.length_c   1.000
_cell.angle_alpha   90.00
_cell.angle_beta   90.00
_cell.angle_gamma   90.00
#
_symmetry.space_group_name_H-M   'P 1'
#
loop_
_entity.id
_entity.type
_entity.pdbx_description
1 polymer ?
#
loop_
_entity_poly.entity_id
_entity_poly.type
_entity_poly.pdbx_seq_one_letter_code
_entity_poly.pdbx_strand_id
1 'polypeptide(L)'
;MASSAAAQDVPGYGHRHWSLADGAPPDIRAIARTPDGFLWLGSGDGLYRFDGLRFERVDPEDFDNFRSRQVTALAAAKDGSLWVGYAFGGIGHLQNGKLRGANPVKKPRGRITDIAAAPDGSIWVSAWSGFGSQLRHFVSGKWDVIDVNGPLQRMYLARDGAVWIASYPNIHRLAPGSRTLTTVPGPVNLGPAFREDRAGRLWFYSSDGLLRLTPTSFTHAGVTFGPMMNGSEGIREMLFDEDDLLWISGDGAGLETVPGNALNMDRARTYPMRISTLLRDREGIVWGGAPDGLHRFVRTPVVRYDAIRGVRTGIATGPDGSLYIGADEGLFRITQDKAELVLRSSLVNDVCSVPGQGAYVFTTQNEYMVRGSKPSRIIGPREQFHEVGSGCAADTEGGLWQTIAGVGIYRLAGTRWIKDESLPPVTNFVATAPGTFVVSQPLRVVARIRDGKATPIWPKETTGGTATGESRGGVGFVRMLKQMDGMTWIGGEAGLARYDGRKVQQLSARTYPWLAGVMGIVRQGAYYWLVSAGGIVRIAAADLDRAFAQPGILFPLARFGENGSIRARTEAYVANDAAIDNQGRLWFVTGSGIVQIDPRRIGPWRRDMPVQITGIEVDGRTYPATGARLPAGTTRVGLSYVGLGLASAEGNRYRYRLDGVDENWVDAGERRRVDYAGLGPGTYRFQVTAATEDGPWARRGADVRFVIAPYFWQTAWFRLAVIAAVVLGGLALFRWRVRLAMQAVHDRIEARVAERERIARDLHDTLLQGFQGLMLRFQTVLHLTPPGSPAHVAIEDALERADDVLLHGRERVRGLREDAEPKSIAEVLRSCAARVVADALEWSVDADGAEQLVRAPVAEELELAVGEALANVVKHAGAVRVRVEVHHGRDRLALRIVDDGTGLPEEVRAAGGREGHFGLTGMRERIERLGGTFSIGNAAGGGTSIRMTLPAKIAYR
;
A
#
# COMPACT_ATOMS: atom_id res chain seq x y z
N MET A 1 18.15 -40.61 1.08
CA MET A 1 17.22 -39.81 1.83
C MET A 1 17.95 -39.20 3.00
N ALA A 2 18.51 -38.00 2.82
CA ALA A 2 19.16 -37.29 3.91
C ALA A 2 18.05 -36.62 4.74
N SER A 3 17.91 -37.04 5.99
CA SER A 3 17.08 -36.37 6.99
C SER A 3 17.58 -34.95 7.12
N SER A 4 16.78 -34.00 6.65
CA SER A 4 16.93 -32.61 6.99
C SER A 4 16.81 -32.50 8.52
N ALA A 5 17.93 -32.34 9.21
CA ALA A 5 17.96 -31.94 10.60
C ALA A 5 17.26 -30.60 10.64
N ALA A 6 16.09 -30.57 11.27
CA ALA A 6 15.36 -29.31 11.49
C ALA A 6 16.30 -28.36 12.24
N ALA A 7 16.71 -27.28 11.60
CA ALA A 7 17.49 -26.23 12.24
C ALA A 7 16.70 -25.79 13.48
N GLN A 8 17.33 -25.89 14.67
CA GLN A 8 16.69 -25.42 15.90
C GLN A 8 16.48 -23.92 15.76
N ASP A 9 15.23 -23.49 15.69
CA ASP A 9 14.88 -22.06 15.57
C ASP A 9 15.30 -21.30 16.83
N VAL A 10 15.76 -20.09 16.65
CA VAL A 10 16.04 -19.17 17.78
C VAL A 10 14.72 -18.82 18.45
N PRO A 11 14.51 -19.16 19.73
CA PRO A 11 13.23 -18.92 20.39
C PRO A 11 12.79 -17.47 20.34
N GLY A 12 11.55 -17.23 19.93
CA GLY A 12 11.02 -15.89 19.78
C GLY A 12 11.38 -15.20 18.46
N TYR A 13 12.03 -15.93 17.54
CA TYR A 13 12.36 -15.46 16.20
C TYR A 13 11.87 -16.44 15.14
N GLY A 14 11.25 -15.93 14.10
CA GLY A 14 11.04 -16.66 12.86
C GLY A 14 12.30 -16.58 12.03
N HIS A 15 12.80 -17.72 11.55
CA HIS A 15 14.04 -17.83 10.79
C HIS A 15 13.73 -18.10 9.31
N ARG A 16 14.43 -17.41 8.41
CA ARG A 16 14.48 -17.70 6.99
C ARG A 16 15.90 -17.67 6.50
N HIS A 17 16.24 -18.63 5.66
CA HIS A 17 17.54 -18.77 5.00
C HIS A 17 17.36 -18.70 3.48
N TRP A 18 18.10 -17.82 2.82
CA TRP A 18 18.30 -17.81 1.38
C TRP A 18 19.66 -18.43 1.10
N SER A 19 19.64 -19.59 0.50
CA SER A 19 20.83 -20.33 0.10
C SER A 19 21.37 -19.83 -1.25
N LEU A 20 22.51 -20.38 -1.67
CA LEU A 20 23.05 -20.15 -3.01
C LEU A 20 22.07 -20.58 -4.12
N ALA A 21 21.25 -21.62 -3.87
CA ALA A 21 20.22 -22.07 -4.80
C ALA A 21 19.07 -21.06 -4.95
N ASP A 22 18.84 -20.24 -3.93
CA ASP A 22 17.87 -19.13 -3.96
C ASP A 22 18.45 -17.85 -4.58
N GLY A 23 19.70 -17.92 -5.08
CA GLY A 23 20.42 -16.80 -5.70
C GLY A 23 21.16 -15.89 -4.72
N ALA A 24 21.28 -16.27 -3.44
CA ALA A 24 22.08 -15.52 -2.49
C ALA A 24 23.57 -15.56 -2.85
N PRO A 25 24.33 -14.45 -2.64
CA PRO A 25 25.76 -14.46 -2.87
C PRO A 25 26.50 -15.36 -1.85
N PRO A 26 27.58 -16.01 -2.26
CA PRO A 26 28.41 -16.80 -1.35
C PRO A 26 29.22 -15.90 -0.41
N ASP A 27 29.57 -16.42 0.74
CA ASP A 27 30.54 -15.81 1.66
C ASP A 27 30.23 -14.35 1.99
N ILE A 28 29.02 -14.11 2.55
CA ILE A 28 28.57 -12.78 2.95
C ILE A 28 29.31 -12.36 4.22
N ARG A 29 30.11 -11.29 4.11
CA ARG A 29 31.01 -10.80 5.16
C ARG A 29 30.63 -9.46 5.75
N ALA A 30 29.81 -8.70 5.05
CA ALA A 30 29.33 -7.40 5.51
C ALA A 30 27.88 -7.19 5.08
N ILE A 31 27.10 -6.57 5.96
CA ILE A 31 25.71 -6.23 5.70
C ILE A 31 25.48 -4.77 6.11
N ALA A 32 24.77 -4.01 5.27
CA ALA A 32 24.32 -2.66 5.59
C ALA A 32 22.91 -2.42 5.07
N ARG A 33 22.15 -1.52 5.69
CA ARG A 33 20.81 -1.13 5.21
C ARG A 33 20.78 0.38 4.96
N THR A 34 20.50 0.78 3.74
CA THR A 34 20.38 2.19 3.34
C THR A 34 19.03 2.77 3.77
N PRO A 35 18.92 4.11 3.92
CA PRO A 35 17.68 4.77 4.32
C PRO A 35 16.49 4.53 3.39
N ASP A 36 16.73 4.26 2.11
CA ASP A 36 15.72 3.89 1.10
C ASP A 36 15.10 2.51 1.33
N GLY A 37 15.69 1.71 2.25
CA GLY A 37 15.18 0.43 2.72
C GLY A 37 15.85 -0.81 2.14
N PHE A 38 16.71 -0.69 1.12
CA PHE A 38 17.45 -1.82 0.58
C PHE A 38 18.48 -2.38 1.57
N LEU A 39 18.63 -3.70 1.55
CA LEU A 39 19.73 -4.38 2.22
C LEU A 39 20.88 -4.57 1.24
N TRP A 40 22.08 -4.26 1.68
CA TRP A 40 23.32 -4.40 0.92
C TRP A 40 24.19 -5.47 1.52
N LEU A 41 24.72 -6.35 0.66
CA LEU A 41 25.50 -7.51 1.04
C LEU A 41 26.86 -7.42 0.39
N GLY A 42 27.89 -7.41 1.21
CA GLY A 42 29.28 -7.53 0.77
C GLY A 42 29.71 -8.97 0.83
N SER A 43 30.05 -9.53 -0.31
CA SER A 43 30.41 -10.95 -0.43
C SER A 43 31.84 -11.14 -0.96
N GLY A 44 32.27 -12.40 -1.02
CA GLY A 44 33.56 -12.80 -1.58
C GLY A 44 33.73 -12.45 -3.05
N ASP A 45 32.66 -12.32 -3.81
CA ASP A 45 32.67 -12.07 -5.25
C ASP A 45 32.07 -10.72 -5.67
N GLY A 46 31.56 -9.89 -4.73
CA GLY A 46 31.08 -8.55 -5.04
C GLY A 46 30.13 -7.93 -4.07
N LEU A 47 29.56 -6.81 -4.50
CA LEU A 47 28.50 -6.08 -3.83
C LEU A 47 27.15 -6.47 -4.40
N TYR A 48 26.16 -6.77 -3.52
CA TYR A 48 24.80 -7.12 -3.91
C TYR A 48 23.78 -6.24 -3.19
N ARG A 49 22.72 -5.88 -3.92
CA ARG A 49 21.53 -5.24 -3.40
C ARG A 49 20.43 -6.28 -3.24
N PHE A 50 19.74 -6.28 -2.12
CA PHE A 50 18.66 -7.20 -1.82
C PHE A 50 17.37 -6.44 -1.48
N ASP A 51 16.27 -6.81 -2.11
CA ASP A 51 14.95 -6.18 -1.99
C ASP A 51 13.96 -6.96 -1.13
N GLY A 52 14.45 -8.02 -0.47
CA GLY A 52 13.65 -8.98 0.29
C GLY A 52 13.33 -10.27 -0.47
N LEU A 53 13.46 -10.30 -1.82
CA LEU A 53 13.27 -11.49 -2.65
C LEU A 53 14.40 -11.74 -3.65
N ARG A 54 15.00 -10.68 -4.22
CA ARG A 54 15.97 -10.77 -5.31
C ARG A 54 17.30 -10.19 -4.90
N PHE A 55 18.36 -10.84 -5.33
CA PHE A 55 19.73 -10.38 -5.21
C PHE A 55 20.17 -9.78 -6.54
N GLU A 56 20.62 -8.55 -6.53
CA GLU A 56 21.11 -7.83 -7.69
C GLU A 56 22.57 -7.43 -7.46
N ARG A 57 23.44 -7.86 -8.34
CA ARG A 57 24.85 -7.52 -8.27
C ARG A 57 25.07 -6.10 -8.77
N VAL A 58 25.92 -5.34 -8.07
CA VAL A 58 26.30 -3.97 -8.41
C VAL A 58 27.82 -3.89 -8.58
N ASP A 59 28.25 -3.70 -9.81
CA ASP A 59 29.66 -3.55 -10.14
C ASP A 59 30.09 -2.07 -10.19
N PRO A 60 31.36 -1.74 -9.84
CA PRO A 60 31.90 -0.38 -9.98
C PRO A 60 31.96 0.08 -11.45
N GLU A 61 31.69 1.38 -11.69
CA GLU A 61 31.88 1.99 -13.02
C GLU A 61 33.36 2.03 -13.46
N ASP A 62 34.30 2.07 -12.49
CA ASP A 62 35.74 2.23 -12.68
C ASP A 62 36.52 1.08 -11.99
N PHE A 63 36.27 -0.14 -12.42
CA PHE A 63 36.82 -1.34 -11.77
C PHE A 63 38.36 -1.34 -11.66
N ASP A 64 39.07 -0.66 -12.54
CA ASP A 64 40.54 -0.55 -12.54
C ASP A 64 41.10 0.11 -11.27
N ASN A 65 40.26 0.83 -10.52
CA ASN A 65 40.61 1.43 -9.24
C ASN A 65 40.55 0.45 -8.08
N PHE A 66 40.04 -0.76 -8.30
CA PHE A 66 39.86 -1.78 -7.26
C PHE A 66 40.69 -3.02 -7.62
N ARG A 67 41.46 -3.52 -6.66
CA ARG A 67 42.30 -4.72 -6.84
C ARG A 67 41.58 -6.03 -6.59
N SER A 68 40.36 -5.99 -6.09
CA SER A 68 39.55 -7.15 -5.73
C SER A 68 38.07 -6.79 -5.79
N ARG A 69 37.26 -7.80 -6.09
CA ARG A 69 35.78 -7.70 -5.96
C ARG A 69 35.30 -8.02 -4.54
N GLN A 70 36.15 -8.68 -3.75
CA GLN A 70 35.82 -9.13 -2.41
C GLN A 70 35.55 -7.93 -1.48
N VAL A 71 34.30 -7.80 -1.06
CA VAL A 71 33.83 -6.76 -0.13
C VAL A 71 34.02 -7.25 1.31
N THR A 72 34.65 -6.40 2.13
CA THR A 72 34.97 -6.74 3.53
C THR A 72 34.23 -5.89 4.55
N ALA A 73 33.76 -4.69 4.16
CA ALA A 73 33.08 -3.77 5.06
C ALA A 73 32.05 -2.93 4.28
N LEU A 74 30.94 -2.61 4.93
CA LEU A 74 29.88 -1.75 4.40
C LEU A 74 29.42 -0.76 5.45
N ALA A 75 29.16 0.48 5.05
CA ALA A 75 28.48 1.46 5.89
C ALA A 75 27.50 2.31 5.09
N ALA A 76 26.24 2.35 5.52
CA ALA A 76 25.23 3.23 4.96
C ALA A 76 25.26 4.60 5.66
N ALA A 77 25.39 5.67 4.89
CA ALA A 77 25.36 7.02 5.39
C ALA A 77 23.92 7.57 5.44
N LYS A 78 23.72 8.64 6.23
CA LYS A 78 22.39 9.27 6.39
C LYS A 78 21.85 9.91 5.12
N ASP A 79 22.73 10.33 4.21
CA ASP A 79 22.40 10.91 2.90
C ASP A 79 21.91 9.87 1.88
N GLY A 80 21.88 8.60 2.26
CA GLY A 80 21.47 7.47 1.42
C GLY A 80 22.62 6.85 0.64
N SER A 81 23.83 7.37 0.72
CA SER A 81 25.00 6.77 0.11
C SER A 81 25.48 5.52 0.86
N LEU A 82 26.18 4.63 0.14
CA LEU A 82 26.81 3.43 0.71
C LEU A 82 28.31 3.48 0.48
N TRP A 83 29.07 3.25 1.55
CA TRP A 83 30.52 3.13 1.52
C TRP A 83 30.93 1.66 1.55
N VAL A 84 31.85 1.29 0.67
CA VAL A 84 32.23 -0.12 0.41
C VAL A 84 33.71 -0.30 0.57
N GLY A 85 34.14 -1.20 1.44
CA GLY A 85 35.54 -1.56 1.66
C GLY A 85 35.92 -2.87 1.02
N TYR A 86 37.10 -2.95 0.40
CA TYR A 86 37.58 -4.11 -0.33
C TYR A 86 38.79 -4.76 0.31
N ALA A 87 38.97 -6.07 0.07
CA ALA A 87 39.99 -6.92 0.73
C ALA A 87 41.45 -6.51 0.44
N PHE A 88 41.74 -6.03 -0.76
CA PHE A 88 43.10 -5.67 -1.17
C PHE A 88 43.30 -4.16 -1.32
N GLY A 89 42.55 -3.41 -0.57
CA GLY A 89 42.49 -1.94 -0.63
C GLY A 89 41.42 -1.48 -1.62
N GLY A 90 41.05 -0.27 -1.46
CA GLY A 90 40.01 0.36 -2.22
C GLY A 90 38.78 0.64 -1.33
N ILE A 91 38.28 1.85 -1.50
CA ILE A 91 37.08 2.33 -0.89
C ILE A 91 36.16 2.75 -2.03
N GLY A 92 34.97 2.17 -2.09
CA GLY A 92 33.91 2.53 -3.02
C GLY A 92 32.89 3.44 -2.34
N HIS A 93 32.32 4.36 -3.12
CA HIS A 93 31.22 5.21 -2.72
C HIS A 93 30.08 5.05 -3.73
N LEU A 94 28.98 4.48 -3.29
CA LEU A 94 27.78 4.34 -4.10
C LEU A 94 26.84 5.50 -3.78
N GLN A 95 26.56 6.30 -4.79
CA GLN A 95 25.62 7.41 -4.70
C GLN A 95 24.85 7.55 -6.01
N ASN A 96 23.55 7.78 -5.93
CA ASN A 96 22.65 7.88 -7.09
C ASN A 96 22.76 6.68 -8.06
N GLY A 97 22.91 5.47 -7.52
CA GLY A 97 23.03 4.24 -8.30
C GLY A 97 24.40 4.00 -8.95
N LYS A 98 25.39 4.85 -8.70
CA LYS A 98 26.72 4.77 -9.28
C LYS A 98 27.78 4.49 -8.23
N LEU A 99 28.47 3.37 -8.37
CA LEU A 99 29.57 2.94 -7.50
C LEU A 99 30.91 3.40 -8.09
N ARG A 100 31.59 4.30 -7.39
CA ARG A 100 32.86 4.88 -7.82
C ARG A 100 33.94 4.76 -6.75
N GLY A 101 35.21 4.82 -7.15
CA GLY A 101 36.35 4.84 -6.23
C GLY A 101 36.39 6.13 -5.43
N ALA A 102 36.57 6.04 -4.11
CA ALA A 102 36.69 7.16 -3.17
C ALA A 102 38.00 7.09 -2.37
N ASN A 103 39.05 6.61 -2.95
CA ASN A 103 40.33 6.37 -2.29
C ASN A 103 41.12 7.66 -1.99
N PRO A 104 41.79 7.76 -0.82
CA PRO A 104 42.68 8.91 -0.52
C PRO A 104 43.94 8.95 -1.42
N VAL A 105 44.34 7.86 -2.01
CA VAL A 105 45.50 7.70 -2.88
C VAL A 105 45.16 6.83 -4.09
N LYS A 106 45.86 7.11 -5.22
CA LYS A 106 45.82 6.23 -6.40
C LYS A 106 46.46 4.88 -6.05
N LYS A 107 45.80 3.76 -6.35
CA LYS A 107 46.22 2.38 -6.06
C LYS A 107 46.40 2.12 -4.55
N PRO A 108 45.31 2.19 -3.75
CA PRO A 108 45.41 1.94 -2.32
C PRO A 108 45.85 0.51 -2.04
N ARG A 109 46.57 0.33 -0.93
CA ARG A 109 47.08 -0.97 -0.45
C ARG A 109 46.47 -1.25 0.92
N GLY A 110 46.41 -2.52 1.26
CA GLY A 110 45.90 -2.99 2.56
C GLY A 110 44.41 -3.32 2.53
N ARG A 111 44.02 -4.21 3.41
CA ARG A 111 42.62 -4.65 3.57
C ARG A 111 41.85 -3.57 4.33
N ILE A 112 40.69 -3.22 3.86
CA ILE A 112 39.71 -2.47 4.64
C ILE A 112 39.07 -3.42 5.64
N THR A 113 39.20 -3.15 6.93
CA THR A 113 38.67 -4.03 7.98
C THR A 113 37.27 -3.62 8.39
N ASP A 114 37.03 -2.31 8.62
CA ASP A 114 35.73 -1.79 8.95
C ASP A 114 35.50 -0.40 8.34
N ILE A 115 34.22 -0.04 8.17
CA ILE A 115 33.77 1.31 7.80
C ILE A 115 32.62 1.69 8.74
N ALA A 116 32.64 2.93 9.24
CA ALA A 116 31.54 3.46 10.04
C ALA A 116 31.15 4.87 9.56
N ALA A 117 29.84 5.09 9.39
CA ALA A 117 29.27 6.39 9.08
C ALA A 117 28.83 7.09 10.37
N ALA A 118 29.41 8.25 10.65
CA ALA A 118 29.12 9.03 11.85
C ALA A 118 27.81 9.85 11.68
N PRO A 119 27.18 10.22 12.79
CA PRO A 119 25.95 11.03 12.76
C PRO A 119 26.10 12.41 12.11
N ASP A 120 27.29 12.96 12.09
CA ASP A 120 27.64 14.23 11.46
C ASP A 120 27.89 14.15 9.95
N GLY A 121 27.79 12.93 9.38
CA GLY A 121 28.02 12.64 7.97
C GLY A 121 29.47 12.31 7.61
N SER A 122 30.38 12.33 8.58
CA SER A 122 31.76 11.88 8.37
C SER A 122 31.85 10.35 8.30
N ILE A 123 32.93 9.85 7.66
CA ILE A 123 33.15 8.41 7.47
C ILE A 123 34.50 8.02 8.07
N TRP A 124 34.46 7.02 8.91
CA TRP A 124 35.64 6.40 9.48
C TRP A 124 35.94 5.09 8.76
N VAL A 125 37.19 4.87 8.39
CA VAL A 125 37.64 3.67 7.70
C VAL A 125 38.90 3.15 8.36
N SER A 126 38.89 1.89 8.72
CA SER A 126 40.09 1.21 9.19
C SER A 126 40.72 0.35 8.10
N ALA A 127 42.03 0.46 7.96
CA ALA A 127 42.77 -0.25 6.95
C ALA A 127 44.03 -0.90 7.56
N TRP A 128 44.29 -2.14 7.19
CA TRP A 128 45.49 -2.88 7.59
C TRP A 128 46.25 -3.40 6.38
N SER A 129 47.57 -3.22 6.39
CA SER A 129 48.52 -3.86 5.47
C SER A 129 49.63 -4.49 6.27
N GLY A 130 50.36 -5.46 5.69
CA GLY A 130 51.53 -6.02 6.34
C GLY A 130 52.62 -5.00 6.73
N PHE A 131 52.50 -3.73 6.30
CA PHE A 131 53.45 -2.65 6.55
C PHE A 131 52.94 -1.58 7.49
N GLY A 132 51.71 -1.71 8.04
CA GLY A 132 51.14 -0.75 8.98
C GLY A 132 49.63 -0.69 8.94
N SER A 133 49.05 -0.06 9.95
CA SER A 133 47.60 0.12 10.12
C SER A 133 47.25 1.58 10.06
N GLN A 134 46.13 1.92 9.48
CA GLN A 134 45.65 3.27 9.32
C GLN A 134 44.18 3.40 9.71
N LEU A 135 43.89 4.43 10.49
CA LEU A 135 42.55 4.96 10.67
C LEU A 135 42.39 6.16 9.72
N ARG A 136 41.42 6.13 8.84
CA ARG A 136 41.14 7.16 7.86
C ARG A 136 39.81 7.81 8.17
N HIS A 137 39.78 9.15 8.13
CA HIS A 137 38.59 9.94 8.43
C HIS A 137 38.25 10.83 7.24
N PHE A 138 37.07 10.68 6.69
CA PHE A 138 36.57 11.48 5.57
C PHE A 138 35.57 12.50 6.07
N VAL A 139 35.90 13.79 5.88
CA VAL A 139 35.06 14.92 6.28
C VAL A 139 35.09 15.98 5.19
N SER A 140 33.90 16.46 4.80
CA SER A 140 33.77 17.57 3.82
C SER A 140 34.61 17.38 2.55
N GLY A 141 34.67 16.16 2.03
CA GLY A 141 35.36 15.83 0.79
C GLY A 141 36.88 15.59 0.95
N LYS A 142 37.41 15.60 2.16
CA LYS A 142 38.86 15.43 2.45
C LYS A 142 39.09 14.24 3.35
N TRP A 143 40.23 13.57 3.10
CA TRP A 143 40.70 12.47 3.95
C TRP A 143 41.78 12.98 4.93
N ASP A 144 41.62 12.59 6.19
CA ASP A 144 42.61 12.68 7.23
C ASP A 144 43.07 11.26 7.60
N VAL A 145 44.39 11.05 7.85
CA VAL A 145 44.95 9.72 8.09
C VAL A 145 45.69 9.73 9.42
N ILE A 146 45.40 8.76 10.27
CA ILE A 146 46.03 8.53 11.56
C ILE A 146 46.66 7.14 11.51
N ASP A 147 47.97 7.06 11.70
CA ASP A 147 48.70 5.80 11.78
C ASP A 147 48.42 5.13 13.13
N VAL A 148 48.19 3.80 13.11
CA VAL A 148 47.89 3.00 14.29
C VAL A 148 48.99 1.97 14.48
N ASN A 149 49.55 1.91 15.68
CA ASN A 149 50.58 0.92 16.01
C ASN A 149 49.96 -0.49 16.12
N GLY A 150 50.59 -1.47 15.44
CA GLY A 150 50.16 -2.86 15.43
C GLY A 150 49.12 -3.18 14.39
N PRO A 151 48.79 -4.47 14.19
CA PRO A 151 47.80 -4.93 13.22
C PRO A 151 46.37 -4.57 13.71
N LEU A 152 45.73 -3.65 13.00
CA LEU A 152 44.35 -3.22 13.28
C LEU A 152 43.38 -4.33 12.85
N GLN A 153 42.65 -4.87 13.80
CA GLN A 153 41.72 -5.98 13.61
C GLN A 153 40.27 -5.51 13.47
N ARG A 154 39.85 -4.58 14.34
CA ARG A 154 38.49 -4.05 14.39
C ARG A 154 38.44 -2.58 14.77
N MET A 155 37.42 -1.90 14.26
CA MET A 155 37.06 -0.53 14.61
C MET A 155 35.58 -0.47 14.99
N TYR A 156 35.24 0.31 15.99
CA TYR A 156 33.86 0.56 16.38
C TYR A 156 33.68 2.06 16.69
N LEU A 157 32.66 2.65 16.06
CA LEU A 157 32.23 4.01 16.36
C LEU A 157 31.12 3.95 17.41
N ALA A 158 31.40 4.42 18.59
CA ALA A 158 30.47 4.43 19.72
C ALA A 158 29.43 5.57 19.58
N ARG A 159 28.30 5.46 20.29
CA ARG A 159 27.21 6.47 20.24
C ARG A 159 27.63 7.85 20.75
N ASP A 160 28.63 7.90 21.64
CA ASP A 160 29.24 9.14 22.13
C ASP A 160 30.17 9.81 21.11
N GLY A 161 30.37 9.19 19.95
CA GLY A 161 31.24 9.65 18.87
C GLY A 161 32.71 9.24 19.04
N ALA A 162 33.08 8.50 20.09
CA ALA A 162 34.41 7.95 20.23
C ALA A 162 34.66 6.79 19.27
N VAL A 163 35.84 6.71 18.70
CA VAL A 163 36.28 5.57 17.86
C VAL A 163 37.14 4.64 18.70
N TRP A 164 36.68 3.39 18.83
CA TRP A 164 37.41 2.33 19.49
C TRP A 164 38.08 1.42 18.48
N ILE A 165 39.30 1.03 18.76
CA ILE A 165 40.14 0.27 17.84
C ILE A 165 40.78 -0.88 18.62
N ALA A 166 40.63 -2.08 18.11
CA ALA A 166 41.40 -3.24 18.54
C ALA A 166 42.59 -3.41 17.61
N SER A 167 43.78 -3.18 18.13
CA SER A 167 45.06 -3.36 17.44
C SER A 167 46.00 -4.16 18.34
N TYR A 168 46.26 -5.42 17.95
CA TYR A 168 47.05 -6.31 18.73
C TYR A 168 48.41 -5.68 19.14
N PRO A 169 48.81 -5.72 20.42
CA PRO A 169 48.11 -6.35 21.56
C PRO A 169 47.20 -5.37 22.35
N ASN A 170 46.88 -4.18 21.86
CA ASN A 170 46.25 -3.11 22.61
C ASN A 170 44.84 -2.74 22.08
N ILE A 171 44.05 -2.14 22.96
CA ILE A 171 42.84 -1.39 22.61
C ILE A 171 43.19 0.10 22.64
N HIS A 172 42.75 0.84 21.62
CA HIS A 172 42.90 2.28 21.56
C HIS A 172 41.54 2.95 21.50
N ARG A 173 41.47 4.13 22.08
CA ARG A 173 40.30 5.01 22.02
C ARG A 173 40.72 6.36 21.43
N LEU A 174 39.97 6.80 20.42
CA LEU A 174 40.03 8.15 19.91
C LEU A 174 38.80 8.90 20.43
N ALA A 175 39.01 9.90 21.29
CA ALA A 175 37.93 10.72 21.81
C ALA A 175 37.30 11.58 20.67
N PRO A 176 36.01 11.96 20.74
CA PRO A 176 35.38 12.83 19.78
C PRO A 176 36.17 14.13 19.58
N GLY A 177 36.47 14.50 18.32
CA GLY A 177 37.24 15.70 17.98
C GLY A 177 38.77 15.63 18.24
N SER A 178 39.28 14.54 18.85
CA SER A 178 40.70 14.32 19.07
C SER A 178 41.38 13.72 17.83
N ARG A 179 42.69 13.92 17.75
CA ARG A 179 43.59 13.25 16.80
C ARG A 179 44.55 12.28 17.46
N THR A 180 44.52 12.25 18.80
CA THR A 180 45.45 11.46 19.58
C THR A 180 44.74 10.20 20.11
N LEU A 181 45.32 9.05 19.81
CA LEU A 181 44.89 7.76 20.33
C LEU A 181 45.37 7.60 21.77
N THR A 182 44.43 7.26 22.64
CA THR A 182 44.77 6.82 24.00
C THR A 182 44.70 5.31 24.10
N THR A 183 45.74 4.69 24.66
CA THR A 183 45.77 3.25 24.85
C THR A 183 45.02 2.88 26.13
N VAL A 184 44.07 1.97 26.02
CA VAL A 184 43.35 1.35 27.12
C VAL A 184 43.97 -0.02 27.32
N PRO A 185 44.60 -0.28 28.51
CA PRO A 185 45.14 -1.61 28.77
C PRO A 185 44.05 -2.68 28.70
N GLY A 186 44.28 -3.73 27.97
CA GLY A 186 43.32 -4.82 27.86
C GLY A 186 43.86 -5.97 27.02
N PRO A 187 43.40 -7.19 27.23
CA PRO A 187 43.82 -8.35 26.44
C PRO A 187 43.16 -8.25 25.05
N VAL A 188 43.96 -8.07 24.02
CA VAL A 188 43.50 -8.18 22.62
C VAL A 188 44.07 -9.47 22.07
N ASN A 189 43.19 -10.42 21.82
CA ASN A 189 43.52 -11.67 21.15
C ASN A 189 42.85 -11.68 19.77
N LEU A 190 43.04 -12.75 19.02
CA LEU A 190 42.49 -12.95 17.69
C LEU A 190 40.96 -12.92 17.72
N GLY A 191 40.32 -12.15 16.84
CA GLY A 191 38.89 -12.09 16.62
C GLY A 191 38.12 -11.15 17.53
N PRO A 192 38.59 -9.93 17.81
CA PRO A 192 37.88 -8.99 18.68
C PRO A 192 36.55 -8.51 18.08
N ALA A 193 35.54 -8.31 18.94
CA ALA A 193 34.27 -7.70 18.56
C ALA A 193 33.86 -6.67 19.62
N PHE A 194 33.33 -5.52 19.16
CA PHE A 194 32.80 -4.45 20.02
C PHE A 194 31.30 -4.29 19.78
N ARG A 195 30.54 -4.09 20.84
CA ARG A 195 29.14 -3.63 20.73
C ARG A 195 28.69 -2.85 21.97
N GLU A 196 27.81 -1.90 21.76
CA GLU A 196 27.06 -1.26 22.82
C GLU A 196 25.72 -1.94 23.03
N ASP A 197 25.37 -2.13 24.31
CA ASP A 197 24.05 -2.58 24.71
C ASP A 197 23.01 -1.43 24.64
N ARG A 198 21.77 -1.72 25.03
CA ARG A 198 20.70 -0.71 25.03
C ARG A 198 20.96 0.45 26.02
N ALA A 199 21.65 0.18 27.12
CA ALA A 199 22.02 1.19 28.12
C ALA A 199 23.25 2.02 27.72
N GLY A 200 23.82 1.78 26.52
CA GLY A 200 25.02 2.47 26.06
C GLY A 200 26.32 1.97 26.70
N ARG A 201 26.28 0.82 27.34
CA ARG A 201 27.50 0.21 27.90
C ARG A 201 28.25 -0.49 26.78
N LEU A 202 29.57 -0.22 26.65
CA LEU A 202 30.39 -0.82 25.62
C LEU A 202 30.94 -2.16 26.09
N TRP A 203 30.72 -3.16 25.26
CA TRP A 203 31.19 -4.52 25.48
C TRP A 203 32.22 -4.89 24.43
N PHE A 204 33.22 -5.64 24.87
CA PHE A 204 34.30 -6.15 24.05
C PHE A 204 34.50 -7.64 24.34
N TYR A 205 34.63 -8.41 23.26
CA TYR A 205 34.99 -9.81 23.40
C TYR A 205 36.48 -10.04 23.15
N SER A 206 37.08 -10.84 24.01
CA SER A 206 38.43 -11.38 23.85
C SER A 206 38.46 -12.88 24.18
N SER A 207 39.63 -13.54 24.01
CA SER A 207 39.79 -14.94 24.44
C SER A 207 39.53 -15.16 25.94
N ASP A 208 39.68 -14.12 26.75
CA ASP A 208 39.45 -14.19 28.21
C ASP A 208 37.97 -14.02 28.56
N GLY A 209 37.08 -13.89 27.54
CA GLY A 209 35.65 -13.74 27.70
C GLY A 209 35.12 -12.36 27.36
N LEU A 210 33.95 -12.07 27.87
CA LEU A 210 33.23 -10.78 27.63
C LEU A 210 33.67 -9.72 28.66
N LEU A 211 34.17 -8.61 28.14
CA LEU A 211 34.66 -7.48 28.93
C LEU A 211 33.73 -6.27 28.75
N ARG A 212 33.46 -5.57 29.84
CA ARG A 212 32.84 -4.26 29.80
C ARG A 212 33.92 -3.20 29.76
N LEU A 213 33.91 -2.37 28.72
CA LEU A 213 34.88 -1.29 28.56
C LEU A 213 34.40 0.01 29.17
N THR A 214 35.35 0.77 29.77
CA THR A 214 35.21 2.17 30.15
C THR A 214 36.27 2.98 29.39
N PRO A 215 36.22 4.31 29.39
CA PRO A 215 37.23 5.13 28.68
C PRO A 215 38.68 4.85 29.12
N THR A 216 38.93 4.33 30.31
CA THR A 216 40.26 4.15 30.91
C THR A 216 40.57 2.73 31.39
N SER A 217 39.58 1.83 31.42
CA SER A 217 39.74 0.50 32.02
C SER A 217 38.73 -0.50 31.42
N PHE A 218 38.83 -1.73 31.92
CA PHE A 218 37.84 -2.76 31.63
C PHE A 218 37.50 -3.56 32.89
N THR A 219 36.34 -4.21 32.84
CA THR A 219 35.92 -5.15 33.89
C THR A 219 35.43 -6.45 33.24
N HIS A 220 35.83 -7.59 33.76
CA HIS A 220 35.32 -8.88 33.31
C HIS A 220 33.87 -9.03 33.72
N ALA A 221 33.03 -9.50 32.74
CA ALA A 221 31.62 -9.77 33.02
C ALA A 221 31.38 -11.11 33.74
N GLY A 222 32.45 -11.86 34.05
CA GLY A 222 32.36 -13.20 34.65
C GLY A 222 31.81 -14.28 33.67
N VAL A 223 31.76 -13.95 32.38
CA VAL A 223 31.26 -14.83 31.32
C VAL A 223 32.46 -15.50 30.65
N THR A 224 32.66 -16.79 30.91
CA THR A 224 33.64 -17.61 30.20
C THR A 224 32.89 -18.45 29.19
N PHE A 225 33.39 -18.49 27.96
CA PHE A 225 32.78 -19.29 26.88
C PHE A 225 33.23 -20.76 26.99
N GLY A 226 32.34 -21.68 26.58
CA GLY A 226 32.64 -23.10 26.60
C GLY A 226 33.80 -23.50 25.69
N PRO A 227 34.31 -24.75 25.79
CA PRO A 227 35.52 -25.23 25.07
C PRO A 227 35.47 -25.14 23.54
N MET A 228 34.28 -25.05 22.95
CA MET A 228 34.11 -24.90 21.50
C MET A 228 34.49 -23.51 20.96
N MET A 229 34.54 -22.51 21.82
CA MET A 229 34.91 -21.11 21.45
C MET A 229 36.39 -20.83 21.77
N ASN A 230 37.09 -21.72 22.49
CA ASN A 230 38.50 -21.55 22.90
C ASN A 230 39.51 -22.00 21.85
N GLY A 231 39.05 -22.34 20.61
CA GLY A 231 39.91 -22.69 19.48
C GLY A 231 40.48 -21.47 18.76
N SER A 232 41.38 -21.70 17.80
CA SER A 232 41.97 -20.67 16.92
C SER A 232 40.95 -19.88 16.05
N GLU A 233 39.68 -20.22 16.13
CA GLU A 233 38.56 -19.65 15.36
C GLU A 233 37.74 -18.75 16.28
N GLY A 234 38.12 -17.47 16.39
CA GLY A 234 37.52 -16.49 17.31
C GLY A 234 36.09 -16.03 16.94
N ILE A 235 35.43 -15.34 17.88
CA ILE A 235 34.18 -14.65 17.62
C ILE A 235 34.39 -13.58 16.55
N ARG A 236 33.48 -13.55 15.57
CA ARG A 236 33.53 -12.57 14.48
C ARG A 236 32.65 -11.37 14.73
N GLU A 237 31.48 -11.56 15.35
CA GLU A 237 30.52 -10.48 15.49
C GLU A 237 29.67 -10.69 16.76
N MET A 238 29.27 -9.57 17.35
CA MET A 238 28.32 -9.50 18.48
C MET A 238 27.23 -8.51 18.16
N LEU A 239 26.03 -8.75 18.70
CA LEU A 239 24.87 -7.87 18.52
C LEU A 239 23.95 -7.98 19.72
N PHE A 240 23.48 -6.84 20.26
CA PHE A 240 22.35 -6.80 21.19
C PHE A 240 21.07 -6.45 20.42
N ASP A 241 20.03 -7.24 20.60
CA ASP A 241 18.73 -6.96 20.01
C ASP A 241 17.87 -6.03 20.90
N GLU A 242 16.59 -5.89 20.59
CA GLU A 242 15.67 -5.01 21.34
C GLU A 242 15.29 -5.53 22.73
N ASP A 243 15.46 -6.83 22.99
CA ASP A 243 15.21 -7.47 24.28
C ASP A 243 16.51 -7.63 25.11
N ASP A 244 17.59 -6.95 24.68
CA ASP A 244 18.94 -7.13 25.22
C ASP A 244 19.44 -8.58 25.12
N LEU A 245 18.92 -9.41 24.21
CA LEU A 245 19.49 -10.70 23.89
C LEU A 245 20.79 -10.48 23.12
N LEU A 246 21.88 -11.01 23.67
CA LEU A 246 23.19 -10.98 23.02
C LEU A 246 23.29 -12.12 22.01
N TRP A 247 23.49 -11.75 20.74
CA TRP A 247 23.80 -12.66 19.64
C TRP A 247 25.30 -12.67 19.41
N ILE A 248 25.87 -13.86 19.28
CA ILE A 248 27.30 -14.06 19.09
C ILE A 248 27.51 -14.99 17.92
N SER A 249 28.38 -14.62 16.99
CA SER A 249 28.75 -15.44 15.86
C SER A 249 30.26 -15.68 15.80
N GLY A 250 30.64 -16.85 15.36
CA GLY A 250 32.03 -17.25 15.19
C GLY A 250 32.23 -18.36 14.17
N ASP A 251 33.48 -18.61 13.80
CA ASP A 251 33.81 -19.58 12.72
C ASP A 251 33.62 -21.04 13.12
N GLY A 252 33.66 -21.38 14.41
CA GLY A 252 33.68 -22.78 14.86
C GLY A 252 32.42 -23.30 15.55
N ALA A 253 31.77 -22.45 16.34
CA ALA A 253 30.68 -22.88 17.25
C ALA A 253 29.28 -22.67 16.70
N GLY A 254 29.16 -21.96 15.59
CA GLY A 254 27.83 -21.53 15.09
C GLY A 254 27.35 -20.22 15.68
N LEU A 255 26.05 -20.03 15.69
CA LEU A 255 25.39 -18.87 16.28
C LEU A 255 25.01 -19.18 17.73
N GLU A 256 25.35 -18.30 18.64
CA GLU A 256 24.94 -18.38 20.03
C GLU A 256 24.07 -17.20 20.45
N THR A 257 23.16 -17.42 21.41
CA THR A 257 22.35 -16.35 22.01
C THR A 257 22.41 -16.46 23.54
N VAL A 258 22.60 -15.29 24.19
CA VAL A 258 22.70 -15.19 25.66
C VAL A 258 21.77 -14.11 26.18
N PRO A 259 20.87 -14.38 27.14
CA PRO A 259 20.01 -13.35 27.73
C PRO A 259 20.83 -12.23 28.41
N GLY A 260 20.66 -10.97 27.98
CA GLY A 260 21.46 -9.83 28.44
C GLY A 260 21.22 -9.41 29.90
N ASN A 261 20.06 -9.78 30.46
CA ASN A 261 19.75 -9.51 31.89
C ASN A 261 20.50 -10.42 32.87
N ALA A 262 21.13 -11.49 32.38
CA ALA A 262 21.85 -12.47 33.19
C ALA A 262 23.01 -13.05 32.42
N LEU A 263 23.84 -12.22 31.72
CA LEU A 263 24.96 -12.66 30.90
C LEU A 263 25.68 -13.90 31.52
N ASN A 264 24.98 -15.03 31.51
CA ASN A 264 25.43 -16.30 32.07
C ASN A 264 25.39 -17.33 30.93
N MET A 265 26.54 -17.90 30.61
CA MET A 265 26.67 -18.89 29.54
C MET A 265 25.97 -20.21 29.84
N ASP A 266 25.67 -20.54 31.10
CA ASP A 266 24.80 -21.69 31.40
C ASP A 266 23.39 -21.56 30.77
N ARG A 267 23.02 -20.33 30.38
CA ARG A 267 21.78 -20.02 29.65
C ARG A 267 21.99 -19.75 28.17
N ALA A 268 23.24 -19.88 27.68
CA ALA A 268 23.52 -19.77 26.25
C ALA A 268 22.84 -20.91 25.48
N ARG A 269 22.36 -20.56 24.31
CA ARG A 269 21.84 -21.54 23.34
C ARG A 269 22.67 -21.47 22.09
N THR A 270 23.17 -22.60 21.64
CA THR A 270 23.97 -22.73 20.42
C THR A 270 23.12 -23.27 19.28
N TYR A 271 23.24 -22.66 18.10
CA TYR A 271 22.58 -23.04 16.87
C TYR A 271 23.64 -23.42 15.82
N PRO A 272 23.49 -24.53 15.09
CA PRO A 272 24.50 -25.02 14.13
C PRO A 272 24.47 -24.19 12.82
N MET A 273 24.52 -22.88 12.93
CA MET A 273 24.51 -21.94 11.80
C MET A 273 25.81 -21.14 11.81
N ARG A 274 26.60 -21.24 10.73
CA ARG A 274 27.83 -20.45 10.58
C ARG A 274 27.48 -19.05 10.12
N ILE A 275 27.49 -18.08 10.99
CA ILE A 275 27.22 -16.67 10.69
C ILE A 275 28.53 -15.89 10.73
N SER A 276 28.88 -15.19 9.65
CA SER A 276 30.12 -14.41 9.51
C SER A 276 29.94 -12.96 9.96
N THR A 277 28.73 -12.41 9.84
CA THR A 277 28.39 -11.03 10.20
C THR A 277 26.96 -10.91 10.66
N LEU A 278 26.67 -9.99 11.57
CA LEU A 278 25.35 -9.72 12.12
C LEU A 278 24.98 -8.25 11.93
N LEU A 279 23.77 -7.98 11.53
CA LEU A 279 23.19 -6.64 11.47
C LEU A 279 21.81 -6.64 12.11
N ARG A 280 21.54 -5.74 13.05
CA ARG A 280 20.18 -5.37 13.43
C ARG A 280 19.74 -4.14 12.66
N ASP A 281 18.68 -4.25 11.91
CA ASP A 281 18.14 -3.13 11.17
C ASP A 281 17.17 -2.27 12.00
N ARG A 282 16.66 -1.20 11.40
CA ARG A 282 15.71 -0.27 12.04
C ARG A 282 14.33 -0.89 12.33
N GLU A 283 14.03 -2.01 11.71
CA GLU A 283 12.79 -2.77 11.93
C GLU A 283 12.94 -3.78 13.07
N GLY A 284 14.13 -3.89 13.65
CA GLY A 284 14.44 -4.89 14.67
C GLY A 284 14.73 -6.27 14.11
N ILE A 285 14.84 -6.41 12.78
CA ILE A 285 15.23 -7.66 12.13
C ILE A 285 16.72 -7.88 12.37
N VAL A 286 17.08 -9.10 12.79
CA VAL A 286 18.47 -9.52 12.85
C VAL A 286 18.81 -10.27 11.57
N TRP A 287 19.79 -9.76 10.86
CA TRP A 287 20.33 -10.33 9.64
C TRP A 287 21.65 -11.02 9.91
N GLY A 288 21.83 -12.21 9.37
CA GLY A 288 23.08 -12.96 9.43
C GLY A 288 23.64 -13.23 8.04
N GLY A 289 24.83 -12.74 7.75
CA GLY A 289 25.57 -13.14 6.55
C GLY A 289 26.40 -14.37 6.84
N ALA A 290 26.38 -15.33 5.92
CA ALA A 290 27.00 -16.62 6.09
C ALA A 290 27.76 -17.07 4.83
N PRO A 291 28.65 -18.08 4.93
CA PRO A 291 29.28 -18.68 3.75
C PRO A 291 28.29 -19.29 2.76
N ASP A 292 27.15 -19.80 3.25
CA ASP A 292 26.10 -20.48 2.52
C ASP A 292 24.91 -19.58 2.13
N GLY A 293 24.96 -18.27 2.45
CA GLY A 293 23.92 -17.32 2.05
C GLY A 293 23.52 -16.31 3.12
N LEU A 294 22.26 -15.89 3.08
CA LEU A 294 21.69 -14.85 3.94
C LEU A 294 20.63 -15.44 4.87
N HIS A 295 20.76 -15.14 6.16
CA HIS A 295 19.79 -15.51 7.20
C HIS A 295 19.03 -14.27 7.69
N ARG A 296 17.73 -14.43 7.89
CA ARG A 296 16.83 -13.41 8.47
C ARG A 296 16.18 -13.97 9.71
N PHE A 297 16.28 -13.26 10.81
CA PHE A 297 15.62 -13.54 12.07
C PHE A 297 14.65 -12.39 12.38
N VAL A 298 13.36 -12.67 12.21
CA VAL A 298 12.29 -11.70 12.51
C VAL A 298 11.71 -12.06 13.86
N ARG A 299 11.64 -11.10 14.76
CA ARG A 299 11.01 -11.28 16.05
C ARG A 299 9.55 -11.72 15.84
N THR A 300 9.23 -12.89 16.36
CA THR A 300 7.87 -13.40 16.33
C THR A 300 7.28 -13.39 17.74
N PRO A 301 6.04 -12.93 17.90
CA PRO A 301 5.34 -13.09 19.15
C PRO A 301 4.95 -14.55 19.43
N VAL A 302 5.21 -15.43 18.44
CA VAL A 302 4.79 -16.83 18.42
C VAL A 302 5.90 -17.71 18.96
N VAL A 303 5.62 -18.45 20.02
CA VAL A 303 6.52 -19.45 20.58
C VAL A 303 5.86 -20.83 20.44
N ARG A 304 6.60 -21.79 19.90
CA ARG A 304 6.16 -23.18 19.80
C ARG A 304 6.61 -23.97 21.01
N TYR A 305 5.74 -24.82 21.53
CA TYR A 305 6.04 -25.74 22.64
C TYR A 305 6.16 -27.17 22.10
N ASP A 306 7.35 -27.53 21.69
CA ASP A 306 7.63 -28.85 21.08
C ASP A 306 7.73 -29.97 22.13
N ALA A 307 7.78 -29.61 23.42
CA ALA A 307 7.85 -30.56 24.53
C ALA A 307 6.54 -31.35 24.73
N ILE A 308 5.41 -30.84 24.22
CA ILE A 308 4.10 -31.50 24.33
C ILE A 308 3.67 -31.96 22.94
N ARG A 309 3.74 -33.28 22.72
CA ARG A 309 3.41 -33.88 21.42
C ARG A 309 2.06 -34.58 21.46
N GLY A 310 1.41 -34.69 20.29
CA GLY A 310 0.17 -35.44 20.19
C GLY A 310 -0.97 -34.83 21.01
N VAL A 311 -1.14 -33.51 20.96
CA VAL A 311 -2.22 -32.82 21.68
C VAL A 311 -3.56 -33.23 21.10
N ARG A 312 -4.45 -33.71 21.96
CA ARG A 312 -5.76 -34.24 21.56
C ARG A 312 -6.93 -33.43 22.11
N THR A 313 -6.76 -32.77 23.24
CA THR A 313 -7.83 -32.01 23.90
C THR A 313 -7.76 -30.52 23.56
N GLY A 314 -8.82 -29.77 23.93
CA GLY A 314 -8.74 -28.33 24.08
C GLY A 314 -7.90 -27.90 25.27
N ILE A 315 -7.89 -26.60 25.54
CA ILE A 315 -7.17 -26.01 26.68
C ILE A 315 -8.15 -25.68 27.79
N ALA A 316 -7.91 -26.23 28.97
CA ALA A 316 -8.62 -25.84 30.20
C ALA A 316 -7.75 -24.89 31.04
N THR A 317 -8.41 -23.91 31.67
CA THR A 317 -7.75 -22.90 32.53
C THR A 317 -8.02 -23.21 33.99
N GLY A 318 -7.00 -23.31 34.80
CA GLY A 318 -7.12 -23.47 36.24
C GLY A 318 -7.40 -22.15 36.96
N PRO A 319 -7.85 -22.20 38.24
CA PRO A 319 -8.18 -20.99 39.01
C PRO A 319 -6.97 -20.12 39.31
N ASP A 320 -5.78 -20.65 39.25
CA ASP A 320 -4.49 -19.95 39.39
C ASP A 320 -3.97 -19.41 38.03
N GLY A 321 -4.76 -19.55 36.98
CA GLY A 321 -4.38 -19.16 35.61
C GLY A 321 -3.38 -20.11 34.94
N SER A 322 -3.12 -21.28 35.54
CA SER A 322 -2.38 -22.35 34.87
C SER A 322 -3.25 -22.97 33.76
N LEU A 323 -2.62 -23.56 32.78
CA LEU A 323 -3.28 -24.22 31.67
C LEU A 323 -3.11 -25.73 31.77
N TYR A 324 -4.17 -26.46 31.46
CA TYR A 324 -4.17 -27.91 31.39
C TYR A 324 -4.45 -28.39 29.97
N ILE A 325 -3.63 -29.33 29.49
CA ILE A 325 -3.69 -29.80 28.11
C ILE A 325 -3.45 -31.30 28.10
N GLY A 326 -4.34 -32.04 27.48
CA GLY A 326 -4.21 -33.48 27.26
C GLY A 326 -3.43 -33.79 26.00
N ALA A 327 -2.45 -34.66 26.12
CA ALA A 327 -1.58 -35.11 25.04
C ALA A 327 -1.36 -36.64 25.10
N ASP A 328 -0.58 -37.19 24.17
CA ASP A 328 -0.35 -38.66 24.08
C ASP A 328 0.27 -39.26 25.34
N GLU A 329 1.11 -38.51 26.08
CA GLU A 329 1.76 -38.97 27.30
C GLU A 329 0.91 -38.80 28.57
N GLY A 330 -0.17 -37.99 28.48
CA GLY A 330 -1.04 -37.70 29.60
C GLY A 330 -1.44 -36.19 29.67
N LEU A 331 -1.73 -35.74 30.89
CA LEU A 331 -2.11 -34.35 31.15
C LEU A 331 -0.90 -33.51 31.53
N PHE A 332 -0.70 -32.46 30.78
CA PHE A 332 0.29 -31.43 31.10
C PHE A 332 -0.36 -30.22 31.78
N ARG A 333 0.33 -29.67 32.78
CA ARG A 333 0.05 -28.36 33.36
C ARG A 333 1.14 -27.38 32.95
N ILE A 334 0.73 -26.23 32.43
CA ILE A 334 1.68 -25.17 32.04
C ILE A 334 1.57 -24.02 33.03
N THR A 335 2.71 -23.66 33.65
CA THR A 335 2.86 -22.52 34.54
C THR A 335 4.18 -21.81 34.24
N GLN A 336 4.17 -20.50 34.07
CA GLN A 336 5.38 -19.68 33.90
C GLN A 336 6.40 -20.28 32.91
N ASP A 337 5.94 -20.70 31.73
CA ASP A 337 6.73 -21.30 30.66
C ASP A 337 7.29 -22.72 30.93
N LYS A 338 6.90 -23.34 32.03
CA LYS A 338 7.23 -24.75 32.33
C LYS A 338 6.01 -25.63 32.09
N ALA A 339 6.20 -26.65 31.28
CA ALA A 339 5.25 -27.74 31.10
C ALA A 339 5.61 -28.87 32.06
N GLU A 340 4.68 -29.23 32.93
CA GLU A 340 4.80 -30.32 33.91
C GLU A 340 3.82 -31.43 33.55
N LEU A 341 4.26 -32.68 33.44
CA LEU A 341 3.37 -33.84 33.30
C LEU A 341 2.78 -34.16 34.67
N VAL A 342 1.52 -33.81 34.90
CA VAL A 342 0.83 -33.96 36.20
C VAL A 342 0.04 -35.24 36.31
N LEU A 343 -0.32 -35.84 35.17
CA LEU A 343 -1.00 -37.13 35.14
C LEU A 343 -0.49 -37.93 33.92
N ARG A 344 0.15 -39.06 34.17
CA ARG A 344 0.56 -39.97 33.10
C ARG A 344 -0.64 -40.88 32.72
N SER A 345 -0.99 -40.86 31.45
CA SER A 345 -2.07 -41.66 30.89
C SER A 345 -1.85 -41.86 29.40
N SER A 346 -2.18 -43.02 28.90
CA SER A 346 -2.03 -43.33 27.46
C SER A 346 -2.93 -42.53 26.54
N LEU A 347 -4.00 -41.96 27.06
CA LEU A 347 -4.95 -41.15 26.29
C LEU A 347 -5.80 -40.27 27.24
N VAL A 348 -5.73 -38.96 27.01
CA VAL A 348 -6.67 -38.00 27.61
C VAL A 348 -7.76 -37.68 26.57
N ASN A 349 -9.00 -37.94 26.88
CA ASN A 349 -10.12 -37.73 25.96
C ASN A 349 -10.57 -36.27 25.93
N ASP A 350 -10.67 -35.62 27.09
CA ASP A 350 -11.01 -34.21 27.20
C ASP A 350 -10.59 -33.63 28.55
N VAL A 351 -10.50 -32.28 28.59
CA VAL A 351 -10.19 -31.52 29.80
C VAL A 351 -11.05 -30.27 29.91
N CYS A 352 -11.65 -30.04 31.04
CA CYS A 352 -12.53 -28.90 31.27
C CYS A 352 -12.10 -28.06 32.47
N SER A 353 -12.22 -26.74 32.33
CA SER A 353 -12.08 -25.81 33.45
C SER A 353 -13.29 -25.94 34.39
N VAL A 354 -13.02 -26.13 35.68
CA VAL A 354 -14.07 -26.11 36.73
C VAL A 354 -13.83 -24.87 37.59
N PRO A 355 -14.71 -23.88 37.54
CA PRO A 355 -14.54 -22.61 38.25
C PRO A 355 -14.21 -22.79 39.73
N GLY A 356 -13.13 -22.15 40.22
CA GLY A 356 -12.72 -22.27 41.64
C GLY A 356 -12.12 -23.59 42.07
N GLN A 357 -12.22 -24.67 41.26
CA GLN A 357 -11.82 -26.02 41.69
C GLN A 357 -10.58 -26.58 40.96
N GLY A 358 -10.34 -26.24 39.70
CA GLY A 358 -9.27 -26.77 38.94
C GLY A 358 -9.68 -27.26 37.55
N ALA A 359 -9.15 -28.38 37.09
CA ALA A 359 -9.49 -29.00 35.82
C ALA A 359 -10.06 -30.39 36.06
N TYR A 360 -11.19 -30.68 35.43
CA TYR A 360 -11.69 -32.03 35.32
C TYR A 360 -11.14 -32.69 34.06
N VAL A 361 -10.68 -33.91 34.20
CA VAL A 361 -9.98 -34.65 33.15
C VAL A 361 -10.55 -36.06 33.09
N PHE A 362 -10.92 -36.51 31.91
CA PHE A 362 -11.24 -37.91 31.70
C PHE A 362 -10.33 -38.54 30.65
N THR A 363 -9.87 -39.69 31.02
CA THR A 363 -8.99 -40.52 30.20
C THR A 363 -9.79 -41.76 29.72
N THR A 364 -9.16 -42.58 28.90
CA THR A 364 -9.76 -43.83 28.47
C THR A 364 -10.05 -44.80 29.64
N GLN A 365 -9.39 -44.66 30.78
CA GLN A 365 -9.49 -45.56 31.91
C GLN A 365 -10.19 -44.96 33.14
N ASN A 366 -9.85 -43.72 33.47
CA ASN A 366 -10.26 -43.08 34.72
C ASN A 366 -10.58 -41.61 34.53
N GLU A 367 -11.22 -41.04 35.51
CA GLU A 367 -11.55 -39.62 35.59
C GLU A 367 -10.91 -38.97 36.82
N TYR A 368 -10.53 -37.69 36.66
CA TYR A 368 -9.76 -36.99 37.67
C TYR A 368 -10.24 -35.55 37.83
N MET A 369 -10.27 -35.07 39.09
CA MET A 369 -10.24 -33.66 39.40
C MET A 369 -8.78 -33.27 39.72
N VAL A 370 -8.23 -32.34 38.95
CA VAL A 370 -6.83 -31.87 39.10
C VAL A 370 -6.80 -30.49 39.68
N ARG A 371 -6.24 -30.36 40.86
CA ARG A 371 -6.05 -29.07 41.55
C ARG A 371 -4.55 -28.75 41.60
N GLY A 372 -4.11 -27.76 40.86
CA GLY A 372 -2.68 -27.54 40.67
C GLY A 372 -2.02 -28.75 40.01
N SER A 373 -0.95 -29.30 40.59
CA SER A 373 -0.30 -30.53 40.12
C SER A 373 -0.79 -31.81 40.81
N LYS A 374 -1.91 -31.77 41.52
CA LYS A 374 -2.42 -32.94 42.28
C LYS A 374 -3.69 -33.51 41.62
N PRO A 375 -3.59 -34.62 40.92
CA PRO A 375 -4.76 -35.33 40.41
C PRO A 375 -5.42 -36.13 41.52
N SER A 376 -6.72 -36.01 41.64
CA SER A 376 -7.59 -36.82 42.54
C SER A 376 -8.55 -37.60 41.69
N ARG A 377 -8.54 -38.93 41.77
CA ARG A 377 -9.44 -39.77 41.02
C ARG A 377 -10.88 -39.59 41.53
N ILE A 378 -11.80 -39.52 40.60
CA ILE A 378 -13.22 -39.51 40.87
C ILE A 378 -13.89 -40.66 40.13
N ILE A 379 -15.04 -41.15 40.65
CA ILE A 379 -15.80 -42.16 39.93
C ILE A 379 -16.53 -41.48 38.78
N GLY A 380 -16.22 -41.85 37.55
CA GLY A 380 -16.80 -41.27 36.35
C GLY A 380 -18.05 -42.02 35.88
N PRO A 381 -18.80 -41.44 34.93
CA PRO A 381 -19.97 -42.12 34.32
C PRO A 381 -19.60 -43.48 33.71
N ARG A 382 -18.36 -43.62 33.21
CA ARG A 382 -17.89 -44.90 32.65
C ARG A 382 -17.88 -46.04 33.67
N GLU A 383 -17.35 -45.79 34.87
CA GLU A 383 -17.34 -46.79 35.93
C GLU A 383 -18.77 -47.08 36.44
N GLN A 384 -19.64 -46.07 36.43
CA GLN A 384 -20.99 -46.15 36.88
C GLN A 384 -21.93 -46.76 35.84
N PHE A 385 -21.70 -46.46 34.54
CA PHE A 385 -22.64 -46.82 33.45
C PHE A 385 -21.97 -47.61 32.29
N HIS A 386 -20.67 -47.92 32.37
CA HIS A 386 -19.86 -48.64 31.36
C HIS A 386 -19.74 -47.88 29.99
N GLU A 387 -19.85 -46.57 29.99
CA GLU A 387 -19.86 -45.75 28.79
C GLU A 387 -18.77 -44.69 28.80
N VAL A 388 -18.31 -44.31 27.60
CA VAL A 388 -17.18 -43.35 27.45
C VAL A 388 -17.72 -41.94 27.22
N GLY A 389 -17.28 -41.00 28.04
CA GLY A 389 -17.60 -39.59 27.88
C GLY A 389 -17.04 -38.99 26.57
N SER A 390 -17.80 -38.09 25.95
CA SER A 390 -17.41 -37.41 24.70
C SER A 390 -17.11 -35.93 24.85
N GLY A 391 -17.48 -35.33 25.98
CA GLY A 391 -17.19 -33.95 26.27
C GLY A 391 -17.64 -33.56 27.67
N CYS A 392 -17.05 -32.50 28.20
CA CYS A 392 -17.39 -31.97 29.52
C CYS A 392 -17.58 -30.46 29.52
N ALA A 393 -18.31 -29.94 30.49
CA ALA A 393 -18.41 -28.50 30.78
C ALA A 393 -18.71 -28.29 32.28
N ALA A 394 -18.32 -27.12 32.78
CA ALA A 394 -18.79 -26.68 34.09
C ALA A 394 -19.74 -25.49 33.91
N ASP A 395 -20.79 -25.45 34.77
CA ASP A 395 -21.68 -24.31 34.83
C ASP A 395 -21.05 -23.15 35.60
N THR A 396 -21.71 -22.00 35.63
CA THR A 396 -21.21 -20.79 36.29
C THR A 396 -21.09 -20.91 37.81
N GLU A 397 -21.74 -21.93 38.42
CA GLU A 397 -21.66 -22.22 39.86
C GLU A 397 -20.65 -23.33 40.18
N GLY A 398 -19.93 -23.85 39.18
CA GLY A 398 -18.94 -24.91 39.31
C GLY A 398 -19.52 -26.31 39.30
N GLY A 399 -20.80 -26.47 38.95
CA GLY A 399 -21.44 -27.78 38.73
C GLY A 399 -20.84 -28.43 37.49
N LEU A 400 -20.40 -29.69 37.62
CA LEU A 400 -19.73 -30.42 36.53
C LEU A 400 -20.75 -31.26 35.75
N TRP A 401 -20.66 -31.15 34.44
CA TRP A 401 -21.52 -31.86 33.51
C TRP A 401 -20.65 -32.60 32.46
N GLN A 402 -21.12 -33.77 32.05
CA GLN A 402 -20.45 -34.59 31.03
C GLN A 402 -21.46 -35.13 30.03
N THR A 403 -21.05 -35.12 28.73
CA THR A 403 -21.83 -35.83 27.69
C THR A 403 -21.29 -37.21 27.45
N ILE A 404 -22.22 -38.15 27.20
CA ILE A 404 -21.90 -39.45 26.65
C ILE A 404 -22.56 -39.54 25.27
N ALA A 405 -21.77 -39.73 24.22
CA ALA A 405 -22.26 -39.70 22.86
C ALA A 405 -23.36 -40.72 22.61
N GLY A 406 -24.50 -40.27 22.08
CA GLY A 406 -25.63 -41.14 21.81
C GLY A 406 -26.49 -41.53 23.03
N VAL A 407 -26.09 -41.20 24.25
CA VAL A 407 -26.74 -41.62 25.50
C VAL A 407 -27.37 -40.45 26.25
N GLY A 408 -26.65 -39.35 26.46
CA GLY A 408 -27.22 -38.19 27.14
C GLY A 408 -26.21 -37.36 27.90
N ILE A 409 -26.72 -36.49 28.76
CA ILE A 409 -25.93 -35.56 29.57
C ILE A 409 -26.06 -36.00 31.04
N TYR A 410 -24.95 -36.00 31.73
CA TYR A 410 -24.82 -36.38 33.12
C TYR A 410 -24.34 -35.20 33.94
N ARG A 411 -24.85 -35.03 35.15
CA ARG A 411 -24.44 -34.07 36.17
C ARG A 411 -23.77 -34.78 37.34
N LEU A 412 -22.65 -34.25 37.81
CA LEU A 412 -22.01 -34.72 39.05
C LEU A 412 -22.73 -34.13 40.26
N ALA A 413 -23.38 -35.02 41.07
CA ALA A 413 -24.01 -34.65 42.32
C ALA A 413 -23.28 -35.34 43.48
N GLY A 414 -22.48 -34.59 44.22
CA GLY A 414 -21.53 -35.12 45.20
C GLY A 414 -20.49 -36.02 44.58
N THR A 415 -20.58 -37.34 44.78
CA THR A 415 -19.63 -38.32 44.19
C THR A 415 -20.29 -39.23 43.12
N ARG A 416 -21.54 -38.99 42.74
CA ARG A 416 -22.28 -39.80 41.79
C ARG A 416 -22.70 -38.98 40.59
N TRP A 417 -22.62 -39.58 39.41
CA TRP A 417 -23.16 -39.03 38.19
C TRP A 417 -24.65 -39.42 38.08
N ILE A 418 -25.46 -38.43 37.78
CA ILE A 418 -26.88 -38.58 37.57
C ILE A 418 -27.21 -38.18 36.16
N LYS A 419 -27.80 -39.06 35.38
CA LYS A 419 -28.27 -38.74 34.03
C LYS A 419 -29.45 -37.77 34.14
N ASP A 420 -29.38 -36.73 33.35
CA ASP A 420 -30.49 -35.82 33.19
C ASP A 420 -31.42 -36.33 32.08
N GLU A 421 -32.47 -37.05 32.45
CA GLU A 421 -33.40 -37.63 31.48
C GLU A 421 -34.23 -36.59 30.71
N SER A 422 -34.19 -35.33 31.14
CA SER A 422 -34.85 -34.23 30.44
C SER A 422 -34.02 -33.70 29.24
N LEU A 423 -32.73 -34.09 29.14
CA LEU A 423 -31.81 -33.60 28.16
C LEU A 423 -31.59 -34.63 27.04
N PRO A 424 -31.68 -34.21 25.76
CA PRO A 424 -31.40 -35.09 24.63
C PRO A 424 -29.91 -35.41 24.51
N PRO A 425 -29.54 -36.52 23.84
CA PRO A 425 -28.16 -36.79 23.50
C PRO A 425 -27.57 -35.69 22.60
N VAL A 426 -26.38 -35.19 22.94
CA VAL A 426 -25.68 -34.11 22.19
C VAL A 426 -24.21 -34.48 21.96
N THR A 427 -23.61 -33.88 20.96
CA THR A 427 -22.19 -34.08 20.68
C THR A 427 -21.30 -33.10 21.45
N ASN A 428 -21.82 -31.92 21.70
CA ASN A 428 -21.11 -30.92 22.46
C ASN A 428 -22.08 -29.96 23.14
N PHE A 429 -21.62 -29.32 24.20
CA PHE A 429 -22.42 -28.34 24.93
C PHE A 429 -21.54 -27.30 25.65
N VAL A 430 -22.16 -26.18 25.97
CA VAL A 430 -21.60 -25.16 26.86
C VAL A 430 -22.71 -24.68 27.81
N ALA A 431 -22.41 -24.58 29.07
CA ALA A 431 -23.31 -24.02 30.04
C ALA A 431 -23.35 -22.50 29.94
N THR A 432 -24.52 -21.90 29.86
CA THR A 432 -24.73 -20.43 29.76
C THR A 432 -25.26 -19.83 31.06
N ALA A 433 -25.98 -20.63 31.83
CA ALA A 433 -26.48 -20.36 33.20
C ALA A 433 -26.74 -21.69 33.86
N PRO A 434 -26.97 -21.76 35.19
CA PRO A 434 -27.39 -22.97 35.86
C PRO A 434 -28.61 -23.60 35.16
N GLY A 435 -28.50 -24.87 34.80
CA GLY A 435 -29.57 -25.60 34.08
C GLY A 435 -29.87 -25.11 32.66
N THR A 436 -29.09 -24.21 32.12
CA THR A 436 -29.28 -23.71 30.76
C THR A 436 -28.05 -23.99 29.93
N PHE A 437 -28.20 -24.66 28.79
CA PHE A 437 -27.13 -25.08 27.92
C PHE A 437 -27.39 -24.63 26.48
N VAL A 438 -26.30 -24.33 25.76
CA VAL A 438 -26.30 -24.32 24.31
C VAL A 438 -25.58 -25.58 23.86
N VAL A 439 -26.21 -26.36 23.00
CA VAL A 439 -25.73 -27.67 22.58
C VAL A 439 -25.63 -27.74 21.06
N SER A 440 -24.73 -28.55 20.54
CA SER A 440 -24.74 -28.95 19.14
C SER A 440 -25.14 -30.41 19.00
N GLN A 441 -26.06 -30.67 18.08
CA GLN A 441 -26.53 -32.03 17.75
C GLN A 441 -25.82 -32.54 16.50
N PRO A 442 -25.75 -33.88 16.28
CA PRO A 442 -25.03 -34.49 15.18
C PRO A 442 -25.42 -33.97 13.79
N LEU A 443 -26.65 -33.50 13.61
CA LEU A 443 -27.18 -33.00 12.33
C LEU A 443 -27.01 -31.49 12.12
N ARG A 444 -26.01 -30.88 12.75
CA ARG A 444 -25.67 -29.45 12.57
C ARG A 444 -26.64 -28.43 13.19
N VAL A 445 -27.53 -28.89 14.03
CA VAL A 445 -28.48 -28.04 14.77
C VAL A 445 -27.85 -27.56 16.05
N VAL A 446 -27.88 -26.25 16.30
CA VAL A 446 -27.56 -25.65 17.59
C VAL A 446 -28.86 -25.36 18.30
N ALA A 447 -29.02 -25.91 19.51
CA ALA A 447 -30.22 -25.75 20.32
C ALA A 447 -29.87 -25.17 21.69
N ARG A 448 -30.81 -24.44 22.28
CA ARG A 448 -30.77 -24.07 23.69
C ARG A 448 -31.64 -25.06 24.49
N ILE A 449 -31.09 -25.61 25.51
CA ILE A 449 -31.81 -26.43 26.48
C ILE A 449 -31.98 -25.59 27.73
N ARG A 450 -33.24 -25.49 28.21
CA ARG A 450 -33.61 -24.85 29.46
C ARG A 450 -34.78 -25.63 30.07
N ASP A 451 -34.71 -25.96 31.36
CA ASP A 451 -35.71 -26.71 32.09
C ASP A 451 -36.13 -28.02 31.37
N GLY A 452 -35.12 -28.73 30.84
CA GLY A 452 -35.29 -29.99 30.09
C GLY A 452 -35.82 -29.83 28.67
N LYS A 453 -36.22 -28.64 28.24
CA LYS A 453 -36.82 -28.42 26.93
C LYS A 453 -35.76 -27.89 25.93
N ALA A 454 -35.52 -28.68 24.89
CA ALA A 454 -34.65 -28.26 23.77
C ALA A 454 -35.41 -27.33 22.82
N THR A 455 -34.85 -26.15 22.57
CA THR A 455 -35.38 -25.19 21.60
C THR A 455 -34.30 -24.93 20.52
N PRO A 456 -34.57 -25.34 19.27
CA PRO A 456 -33.62 -25.03 18.18
C PRO A 456 -33.41 -23.52 18.04
N ILE A 457 -32.15 -23.09 18.04
CA ILE A 457 -31.80 -21.69 17.87
C ILE A 457 -31.27 -21.43 16.50
N TRP A 458 -30.65 -22.45 15.86
CA TRP A 458 -30.03 -22.22 14.54
C TRP A 458 -29.43 -23.50 13.92
N PRO A 459 -29.45 -23.70 12.55
CA PRO A 459 -30.39 -22.98 11.67
C PRO A 459 -31.83 -23.29 12.03
N LYS A 460 -32.74 -22.33 11.83
CA LYS A 460 -34.18 -22.63 11.92
C LYS A 460 -34.52 -23.61 10.80
N GLU A 461 -35.18 -24.72 11.10
CA GLU A 461 -35.58 -25.71 10.14
C GLU A 461 -36.33 -25.06 8.98
N THR A 462 -35.79 -25.16 7.77
CA THR A 462 -36.57 -25.04 6.55
C THR A 462 -37.18 -26.39 6.31
N THR A 463 -38.48 -26.50 6.60
CA THR A 463 -39.32 -27.66 6.31
C THR A 463 -39.07 -28.12 4.85
N GLY A 464 -38.59 -29.36 4.68
CA GLY A 464 -38.61 -30.10 3.44
C GLY A 464 -37.31 -30.02 2.57
N GLY A 465 -36.23 -30.68 3.02
CA GLY A 465 -35.05 -30.94 2.20
C GLY A 465 -34.35 -32.20 2.67
N THR A 466 -34.36 -33.24 1.82
CA THR A 466 -33.55 -34.44 1.97
C THR A 466 -32.08 -34.09 2.17
N ALA A 467 -31.42 -34.79 3.09
CA ALA A 467 -30.03 -34.62 3.50
C ALA A 467 -29.04 -34.97 2.38
N THR A 468 -28.91 -34.11 1.38
CA THR A 468 -27.84 -34.13 0.40
C THR A 468 -27.13 -32.78 0.41
N GLY A 469 -25.97 -32.76 1.04
CA GLY A 469 -24.74 -32.05 0.67
C GLY A 469 -24.65 -30.52 0.79
N GLU A 470 -25.75 -29.74 0.72
CA GLU A 470 -25.64 -28.26 0.66
C GLU A 470 -26.73 -27.59 1.52
N SER A 471 -26.55 -27.58 2.85
CA SER A 471 -27.35 -26.67 3.68
C SER A 471 -26.92 -25.21 3.43
N ARG A 472 -27.74 -24.47 2.70
CA ARG A 472 -27.61 -23.03 2.48
C ARG A 472 -27.81 -22.28 3.81
N GLY A 473 -26.75 -22.10 4.56
CA GLY A 473 -26.72 -21.27 5.77
C GLY A 473 -26.24 -22.05 6.99
N GLY A 474 -25.33 -21.50 7.73
CA GLY A 474 -24.73 -22.04 8.91
C GLY A 474 -23.23 -22.04 8.92
N VAL A 475 -22.61 -22.29 10.09
CA VAL A 475 -21.15 -22.46 10.21
C VAL A 475 -20.65 -23.84 9.72
N GLY A 476 -21.50 -24.65 9.16
CA GLY A 476 -21.18 -26.03 8.81
C GLY A 476 -21.14 -26.93 10.05
N PHE A 477 -20.24 -27.92 10.04
CA PHE A 477 -20.03 -28.76 11.21
C PHE A 477 -19.49 -27.92 12.37
N VAL A 478 -20.21 -27.92 13.54
CA VAL A 478 -19.79 -27.12 14.70
C VAL A 478 -18.53 -27.73 15.31
N ARG A 479 -17.47 -26.93 15.36
CA ARG A 479 -16.16 -27.32 15.90
C ARG A 479 -15.86 -26.69 17.26
N MET A 480 -16.55 -25.61 17.60
CA MET A 480 -16.35 -24.88 18.85
C MET A 480 -17.68 -24.31 19.38
N LEU A 481 -17.91 -24.48 20.65
CA LEU A 481 -18.88 -23.73 21.43
C LEU A 481 -18.19 -23.08 22.62
N LYS A 482 -18.34 -21.77 22.79
CA LYS A 482 -17.74 -21.03 23.90
C LYS A 482 -18.62 -19.92 24.41
N GLN A 483 -18.82 -19.89 25.70
CA GLN A 483 -19.47 -18.78 26.40
C GLN A 483 -18.42 -17.71 26.73
N MET A 484 -18.62 -16.49 26.23
CA MET A 484 -17.72 -15.38 26.48
C MET A 484 -18.44 -14.05 26.29
N ASP A 485 -18.23 -13.09 27.19
CA ASP A 485 -18.82 -11.74 27.15
C ASP A 485 -20.36 -11.73 27.04
N GLY A 486 -21.03 -12.65 27.72
CA GLY A 486 -22.49 -12.77 27.68
C GLY A 486 -23.06 -13.37 26.40
N MET A 487 -22.22 -13.78 25.46
CA MET A 487 -22.61 -14.40 24.19
C MET A 487 -22.09 -15.82 24.06
N THR A 488 -22.85 -16.65 23.36
CA THR A 488 -22.36 -17.97 22.94
C THR A 488 -21.74 -17.84 21.54
N TRP A 489 -20.47 -18.13 21.44
CA TRP A 489 -19.72 -18.19 20.19
C TRP A 489 -19.77 -19.60 19.61
N ILE A 490 -20.04 -19.70 18.32
CA ILE A 490 -20.21 -20.95 17.58
C ILE A 490 -19.23 -20.92 16.39
N GLY A 491 -18.18 -21.72 16.47
CA GLY A 491 -17.20 -21.88 15.39
C GLY A 491 -17.46 -23.17 14.62
N GLY A 492 -17.20 -23.16 13.33
CA GLY A 492 -17.36 -24.34 12.50
C GLY A 492 -16.60 -24.29 11.18
N GLU A 493 -16.82 -25.29 10.34
CA GLU A 493 -16.10 -25.46 9.07
C GLU A 493 -16.33 -24.30 8.10
N ALA A 494 -17.55 -23.73 8.10
CA ALA A 494 -17.96 -22.74 7.12
C ALA A 494 -18.08 -21.32 7.69
N GLY A 495 -17.61 -21.07 8.93
CA GLY A 495 -17.62 -19.72 9.47
C GLY A 495 -17.71 -19.63 10.99
N LEU A 496 -18.12 -18.45 11.44
CA LEU A 496 -18.28 -18.07 12.85
C LEU A 496 -19.68 -17.48 13.07
N ALA A 497 -20.34 -17.89 14.17
CA ALA A 497 -21.59 -17.27 14.59
C ALA A 497 -21.53 -16.88 16.07
N ARG A 498 -22.41 -15.96 16.47
CA ARG A 498 -22.62 -15.59 17.86
C ARG A 498 -24.11 -15.53 18.19
N TYR A 499 -24.46 -15.94 19.40
CA TYR A 499 -25.83 -15.97 19.93
C TYR A 499 -25.88 -15.17 21.23
N ASP A 500 -26.75 -14.18 21.30
CA ASP A 500 -26.95 -13.29 22.47
C ASP A 500 -28.07 -13.73 23.41
N GLY A 501 -28.62 -14.95 23.25
CA GLY A 501 -29.77 -15.45 23.98
C GLY A 501 -31.09 -15.21 23.23
N ARG A 502 -31.10 -14.39 22.16
CA ARG A 502 -32.31 -14.05 21.37
C ARG A 502 -32.07 -14.24 19.88
N LYS A 503 -30.94 -13.74 19.35
CA LYS A 503 -30.62 -13.69 17.92
C LYS A 503 -29.28 -14.34 17.63
N VAL A 504 -29.22 -15.08 16.53
CA VAL A 504 -27.97 -15.58 15.96
C VAL A 504 -27.50 -14.63 14.85
N GLN A 505 -26.26 -14.20 14.91
CA GLN A 505 -25.57 -13.48 13.84
C GLN A 505 -24.44 -14.37 13.33
N GLN A 506 -24.19 -14.38 12.00
CA GLN A 506 -23.17 -15.24 11.40
C GLN A 506 -22.30 -14.52 10.39
N LEU A 507 -21.05 -14.97 10.27
CA LEU A 507 -20.10 -14.62 9.24
C LEU A 507 -19.68 -15.89 8.50
N SER A 508 -19.76 -15.86 7.18
CA SER A 508 -19.45 -17.00 6.33
C SER A 508 -17.97 -17.00 5.92
N ALA A 509 -17.37 -18.18 5.88
CA ALA A 509 -16.04 -18.39 5.31
C ALA A 509 -15.97 -18.12 3.79
N ARG A 510 -17.10 -18.12 3.08
CA ARG A 510 -17.16 -17.70 1.67
C ARG A 510 -16.85 -16.20 1.52
N THR A 511 -17.35 -15.38 2.47
CA THR A 511 -17.09 -13.93 2.50
C THR A 511 -15.76 -13.61 3.17
N TYR A 512 -15.40 -14.38 4.20
CA TYR A 512 -14.18 -14.20 4.99
C TYR A 512 -13.42 -15.54 5.05
N PRO A 513 -12.55 -15.86 4.07
CA PRO A 513 -11.89 -17.17 3.98
C PRO A 513 -11.08 -17.58 5.23
N TRP A 514 -10.59 -16.62 5.99
CA TRP A 514 -9.87 -16.83 7.24
C TRP A 514 -10.75 -17.38 8.39
N LEU A 515 -12.08 -17.41 8.22
CA LEU A 515 -13.02 -18.04 9.16
C LEU A 515 -13.31 -19.52 8.86
N ALA A 516 -12.65 -20.12 7.86
CA ALA A 516 -12.81 -21.53 7.61
C ALA A 516 -12.25 -22.37 8.78
N GLY A 517 -13.03 -23.30 9.33
CA GLY A 517 -12.57 -24.20 10.37
C GLY A 517 -12.21 -23.53 11.69
N VAL A 518 -13.05 -22.66 12.24
CA VAL A 518 -12.80 -22.01 13.53
C VAL A 518 -12.92 -23.01 14.67
N MET A 519 -11.81 -23.22 15.41
CA MET A 519 -11.67 -24.16 16.51
C MET A 519 -11.50 -23.50 17.88
N GLY A 520 -11.17 -22.22 17.94
CA GLY A 520 -11.00 -21.51 19.20
C GLY A 520 -11.13 -20.00 19.03
N ILE A 521 -11.62 -19.35 20.07
CA ILE A 521 -11.72 -17.90 20.16
C ILE A 521 -11.44 -17.44 21.60
N VAL A 522 -10.68 -16.38 21.73
CA VAL A 522 -10.48 -15.68 23.00
C VAL A 522 -10.49 -14.17 22.77
N ARG A 523 -10.87 -13.43 23.81
CA ARG A 523 -10.80 -11.97 23.82
C ARG A 523 -9.69 -11.50 24.74
N GLN A 524 -8.82 -10.64 24.24
CA GLN A 524 -7.78 -10.02 25.02
C GLN A 524 -7.81 -8.51 24.76
N GLY A 525 -8.27 -7.76 25.75
CA GLY A 525 -8.48 -6.32 25.63
C GLY A 525 -9.46 -5.95 24.51
N ALA A 526 -9.03 -5.13 23.59
CA ALA A 526 -9.83 -4.66 22.46
C ALA A 526 -9.84 -5.63 21.25
N TYR A 527 -9.23 -6.81 21.37
CA TYR A 527 -9.07 -7.74 20.26
C TYR A 527 -9.67 -9.11 20.52
N TYR A 528 -10.25 -9.68 19.48
CA TYR A 528 -10.54 -11.12 19.40
C TYR A 528 -9.38 -11.83 18.71
N TRP A 529 -9.09 -13.03 19.20
CA TRP A 529 -8.10 -13.93 18.66
C TRP A 529 -8.75 -15.26 18.34
N LEU A 530 -8.58 -15.70 17.12
CA LEU A 530 -9.20 -16.94 16.62
C LEU A 530 -8.13 -17.88 16.07
N VAL A 531 -8.33 -19.18 16.25
CA VAL A 531 -7.56 -20.20 15.53
C VAL A 531 -8.47 -20.87 14.51
N SER A 532 -8.03 -20.91 13.27
CA SER A 532 -8.79 -21.43 12.13
C SER A 532 -7.87 -22.18 11.15
N ALA A 533 -8.43 -22.74 10.09
CA ALA A 533 -7.65 -23.34 9.01
C ALA A 533 -6.69 -22.33 8.33
N GLY A 534 -7.02 -21.05 8.39
CA GLY A 534 -6.18 -19.96 7.90
C GLY A 534 -5.07 -19.50 8.85
N GLY A 535 -4.91 -20.16 10.01
CA GLY A 535 -3.93 -19.79 11.04
C GLY A 535 -4.55 -19.11 12.25
N ILE A 536 -3.73 -18.41 13.02
CA ILE A 536 -4.20 -17.60 14.16
C ILE A 536 -4.44 -16.18 13.67
N VAL A 537 -5.63 -15.65 13.96
CA VAL A 537 -6.07 -14.33 13.47
C VAL A 537 -6.39 -13.42 14.64
N ARG A 538 -5.88 -12.18 14.62
CA ARG A 538 -6.22 -11.11 15.55
C ARG A 538 -7.09 -10.07 14.85
N ILE A 539 -8.21 -9.70 15.45
CA ILE A 539 -9.18 -8.76 14.90
C ILE A 539 -9.59 -7.78 16.00
N ALA A 540 -9.72 -6.50 15.69
CA ALA A 540 -10.29 -5.54 16.62
C ALA A 540 -11.77 -5.87 16.88
N ALA A 541 -12.20 -5.82 18.13
CA ALA A 541 -13.56 -6.15 18.52
C ALA A 541 -14.60 -5.30 17.79
N ALA A 542 -14.33 -3.99 17.64
CA ALA A 542 -15.17 -3.07 16.91
C ALA A 542 -15.30 -3.41 15.41
N ASP A 543 -14.25 -3.97 14.81
CA ASP A 543 -14.27 -4.38 13.39
C ASP A 543 -15.08 -5.66 13.20
N LEU A 544 -14.90 -6.62 14.10
CA LEU A 544 -15.69 -7.86 14.09
C LEU A 544 -17.18 -7.56 14.33
N ASP A 545 -17.51 -6.64 15.24
CA ASP A 545 -18.89 -6.21 15.49
C ASP A 545 -19.50 -5.53 14.27
N ARG A 546 -18.73 -4.68 13.57
CA ARG A 546 -19.17 -4.08 12.29
C ARG A 546 -19.40 -5.14 11.22
N ALA A 547 -18.52 -6.15 11.13
CA ALA A 547 -18.70 -7.25 10.19
C ALA A 547 -19.99 -8.05 10.45
N PHE A 548 -20.34 -8.31 11.71
CA PHE A 548 -21.61 -8.93 12.07
C PHE A 548 -22.83 -8.06 11.77
N ALA A 549 -22.68 -6.72 11.86
CA ALA A 549 -23.76 -5.79 11.51
C ALA A 549 -23.93 -5.63 9.99
N GLN A 550 -22.83 -5.65 9.25
CA GLN A 550 -22.77 -5.43 7.80
C GLN A 550 -21.79 -6.43 7.16
N PRO A 551 -22.25 -7.66 6.85
CA PRO A 551 -21.41 -8.67 6.22
C PRO A 551 -20.88 -8.23 4.85
N GLY A 552 -19.59 -8.46 4.60
CA GLY A 552 -18.92 -8.10 3.36
C GLY A 552 -17.98 -6.89 3.46
N ILE A 553 -17.96 -6.17 4.59
CA ILE A 553 -17.02 -5.08 4.80
C ILE A 553 -15.59 -5.63 4.95
N LEU A 554 -14.63 -4.93 4.35
CA LEU A 554 -13.21 -5.21 4.54
C LEU A 554 -12.69 -4.44 5.76
N PHE A 555 -11.86 -5.09 6.56
CA PHE A 555 -11.22 -4.50 7.72
C PHE A 555 -9.81 -5.09 7.93
N PRO A 556 -8.90 -4.35 8.57
CA PRO A 556 -7.56 -4.86 8.88
C PRO A 556 -7.62 -6.01 9.89
N LEU A 557 -6.85 -7.05 9.63
CA LEU A 557 -6.64 -8.15 10.56
C LEU A 557 -5.16 -8.55 10.57
N ALA A 558 -4.69 -9.24 11.62
CA ALA A 558 -3.34 -9.78 11.67
C ALA A 558 -3.39 -11.30 11.68
N ARG A 559 -2.64 -11.93 10.81
CA ARG A 559 -2.43 -13.38 10.79
C ARG A 559 -1.08 -13.75 11.36
N PHE A 560 -1.04 -14.87 12.07
CA PHE A 560 0.15 -15.45 12.64
C PHE A 560 0.27 -16.88 12.16
N GLY A 561 1.44 -17.26 11.68
CA GLY A 561 1.70 -18.58 11.11
C GLY A 561 1.83 -18.57 9.59
N GLU A 562 2.78 -17.75 9.10
CA GLU A 562 3.12 -17.67 7.68
C GLU A 562 3.44 -19.05 7.07
N ASN A 563 3.07 -19.23 5.81
CA ASN A 563 3.29 -20.45 5.01
C ASN A 563 2.55 -21.70 5.48
N GLY A 564 1.41 -21.55 6.18
CA GLY A 564 0.59 -22.70 6.58
C GLY A 564 1.21 -23.56 7.69
N SER A 565 2.24 -23.04 8.38
CA SER A 565 2.91 -23.75 9.48
C SER A 565 2.07 -23.80 10.76
N ILE A 566 1.10 -22.89 10.93
CA ILE A 566 0.20 -22.84 12.08
C ILE A 566 -1.23 -22.84 11.56
N ARG A 567 -1.92 -23.95 11.70
CA ARG A 567 -3.33 -24.12 11.31
C ARG A 567 -4.11 -24.78 12.42
N ALA A 568 -5.42 -24.54 12.45
CA ALA A 568 -6.30 -25.32 13.32
C ALA A 568 -6.15 -26.82 13.04
N ARG A 569 -6.43 -27.62 14.03
CA ARG A 569 -6.50 -29.08 13.87
C ARG A 569 -7.62 -29.44 12.89
N THR A 570 -7.44 -30.54 12.18
CA THR A 570 -8.47 -31.09 11.27
C THR A 570 -9.36 -32.14 11.93
N GLU A 571 -9.01 -32.57 13.14
CA GLU A 571 -9.71 -33.62 13.87
C GLU A 571 -11.15 -33.22 14.27
N ALA A 572 -12.00 -34.21 14.32
CA ALA A 572 -13.47 -34.07 14.42
C ALA A 572 -14.01 -33.67 15.81
N TYR A 573 -13.14 -33.51 16.79
CA TYR A 573 -13.58 -33.22 18.15
C TYR A 573 -13.90 -31.76 18.37
N VAL A 574 -14.94 -31.47 19.11
CA VAL A 574 -15.31 -30.12 19.49
C VAL A 574 -14.53 -29.76 20.74
N ALA A 575 -13.62 -28.80 20.60
CA ALA A 575 -12.79 -28.35 21.68
C ALA A 575 -12.59 -26.83 21.61
N ASN A 576 -12.21 -26.22 22.73
CA ASN A 576 -11.77 -24.83 22.72
C ASN A 576 -10.24 -24.82 22.63
N ASP A 577 -9.74 -24.59 21.44
CA ASP A 577 -8.31 -24.57 21.13
C ASP A 577 -7.63 -23.23 21.45
N ALA A 578 -8.26 -22.36 22.26
CA ALA A 578 -7.71 -21.06 22.60
C ALA A 578 -7.97 -20.67 24.06
N ALA A 579 -6.92 -20.27 24.78
CA ALA A 579 -6.97 -19.81 26.17
C ALA A 579 -6.07 -18.61 26.43
N ILE A 580 -6.28 -17.94 27.57
CA ILE A 580 -5.45 -16.87 28.08
C ILE A 580 -4.94 -17.29 29.46
N ASP A 581 -3.64 -17.13 29.70
CA ASP A 581 -3.05 -17.38 31.02
C ASP A 581 -3.13 -16.12 31.93
N ASN A 582 -2.71 -16.25 33.18
CA ASN A 582 -2.73 -15.17 34.18
C ASN A 582 -1.77 -14.01 33.84
N GLN A 583 -0.86 -14.17 32.89
CA GLN A 583 0.04 -13.13 32.41
C GLN A 583 -0.51 -12.41 31.17
N GLY A 584 -1.70 -12.79 30.70
CA GLY A 584 -2.33 -12.24 29.50
C GLY A 584 -1.74 -12.77 28.20
N ARG A 585 -0.96 -13.86 28.23
CA ARG A 585 -0.45 -14.54 27.04
C ARG A 585 -1.52 -15.48 26.50
N LEU A 586 -1.53 -15.60 25.21
CA LEU A 586 -2.49 -16.38 24.44
C LEU A 586 -1.90 -17.74 24.11
N TRP A 587 -2.71 -18.77 24.24
CA TRP A 587 -2.32 -20.14 23.98
C TRP A 587 -3.29 -20.79 23.02
N PHE A 588 -2.74 -21.47 22.01
CA PHE A 588 -3.54 -22.11 20.97
C PHE A 588 -3.07 -23.55 20.76
N VAL A 589 -4.02 -24.45 20.61
CA VAL A 589 -3.78 -25.78 20.09
C VAL A 589 -3.92 -25.73 18.57
N THR A 590 -2.93 -26.24 17.89
CA THR A 590 -2.85 -26.21 16.42
C THR A 590 -2.51 -27.60 15.89
N GLY A 591 -2.64 -27.82 14.59
CA GLY A 591 -2.23 -29.07 13.96
C GLY A 591 -0.72 -29.37 14.08
N SER A 592 0.10 -28.36 14.37
CA SER A 592 1.53 -28.49 14.59
C SER A 592 1.95 -28.54 16.07
N GLY A 593 1.00 -28.59 17.01
CA GLY A 593 1.24 -28.59 18.45
C GLY A 593 0.73 -27.35 19.15
N ILE A 594 1.32 -27.03 20.28
CA ILE A 594 0.90 -25.87 21.11
C ILE A 594 1.70 -24.64 20.72
N VAL A 595 0.97 -23.55 20.59
CA VAL A 595 1.53 -22.23 20.25
C VAL A 595 1.15 -21.22 21.31
N GLN A 596 2.13 -20.47 21.81
CA GLN A 596 1.95 -19.32 22.68
C GLN A 596 2.18 -18.02 21.91
N ILE A 597 1.34 -17.03 22.14
CA ILE A 597 1.53 -15.67 21.64
C ILE A 597 1.53 -14.69 22.82
N ASP A 598 2.57 -13.89 22.95
CA ASP A 598 2.60 -12.75 23.87
C ASP A 598 2.15 -11.47 23.13
N PRO A 599 0.93 -10.96 23.41
CA PRO A 599 0.42 -9.77 22.73
C PRO A 599 1.27 -8.50 22.96
N ARG A 600 2.03 -8.44 24.06
CA ARG A 600 2.92 -7.31 24.39
C ARG A 600 4.12 -7.22 23.43
N ARG A 601 4.47 -8.33 22.79
CA ARG A 601 5.54 -8.41 21.80
C ARG A 601 5.09 -8.04 20.39
N ILE A 602 3.79 -7.79 20.21
CA ILE A 602 3.24 -7.39 18.92
C ILE A 602 3.33 -5.86 18.84
N GLY A 603 4.26 -5.38 18.03
CA GLY A 603 4.37 -3.96 17.74
C GLY A 603 3.14 -3.39 17.02
N PRO A 604 2.95 -2.07 17.05
CA PRO A 604 1.91 -1.42 16.26
C PRO A 604 2.16 -1.68 14.77
N TRP A 605 1.07 -1.72 13.98
CA TRP A 605 1.18 -1.79 12.53
C TRP A 605 2.10 -0.70 11.99
N ARG A 606 3.19 -1.08 11.36
CA ARG A 606 4.08 -0.12 10.69
C ARG A 606 3.44 0.33 9.38
N ARG A 607 2.97 1.58 9.36
CA ARG A 607 2.42 2.23 8.16
C ARG A 607 3.50 2.88 7.29
N ASP A 608 4.76 2.76 7.68
CA ASP A 608 5.89 3.45 7.03
C ASP A 608 6.79 2.45 6.30
N MET A 609 6.17 1.58 5.49
CA MET A 609 6.92 0.71 4.58
C MET A 609 7.47 1.57 3.44
N PRO A 610 8.80 1.61 3.22
CA PRO A 610 9.36 2.27 2.06
C PRO A 610 8.91 1.56 0.78
N VAL A 611 8.44 2.33 -0.19
CA VAL A 611 8.09 1.84 -1.53
C VAL A 611 9.03 2.51 -2.52
N GLN A 612 9.61 1.73 -3.42
CA GLN A 612 10.52 2.22 -4.44
C GLN A 612 10.07 1.76 -5.83
N ILE A 613 10.16 2.66 -6.81
CA ILE A 613 10.04 2.31 -8.21
C ILE A 613 11.46 2.00 -8.69
N THR A 614 11.71 0.76 -9.07
CA THR A 614 13.07 0.25 -9.34
C THR A 614 13.50 0.45 -10.79
N GLY A 615 12.57 0.64 -11.72
CA GLY A 615 12.92 0.86 -13.11
C GLY A 615 11.72 1.08 -14.01
N ILE A 616 11.98 1.76 -15.11
CA ILE A 616 11.07 1.92 -16.25
C ILE A 616 11.69 1.14 -17.40
N GLU A 617 11.00 0.16 -17.93
CA GLU A 617 11.50 -0.70 -19.01
C GLU A 617 10.74 -0.43 -20.30
N VAL A 618 11.47 -0.23 -21.37
CA VAL A 618 10.95 -0.06 -22.72
C VAL A 618 11.80 -0.89 -23.67
N ASP A 619 11.19 -1.81 -24.42
CA ASP A 619 11.86 -2.65 -25.41
C ASP A 619 13.11 -3.36 -24.87
N GLY A 620 13.05 -3.88 -23.63
CA GLY A 620 14.15 -4.58 -22.96
C GLY A 620 15.26 -3.67 -22.42
N ARG A 621 15.11 -2.34 -22.52
CA ARG A 621 16.05 -1.37 -21.93
C ARG A 621 15.46 -0.75 -20.68
N THR A 622 16.27 -0.71 -19.62
CA THR A 622 15.88 -0.08 -18.35
C THR A 622 16.31 1.37 -18.33
N TYR A 623 15.37 2.25 -17.99
CA TYR A 623 15.58 3.67 -17.79
C TYR A 623 15.55 4.03 -16.30
N PRO A 624 16.27 5.07 -15.88
CA PRO A 624 16.24 5.54 -14.48
C PRO A 624 14.81 5.89 -14.05
N ALA A 625 14.47 5.56 -12.81
CA ALA A 625 13.14 5.83 -12.27
C ALA A 625 12.82 7.34 -12.11
N THR A 626 13.80 8.24 -12.21
CA THR A 626 13.57 9.68 -12.07
C THR A 626 13.80 10.41 -13.40
N GLY A 627 12.79 11.16 -13.85
CA GLY A 627 12.90 12.05 -15.00
C GLY A 627 13.13 11.34 -16.33
N ALA A 628 12.69 10.09 -16.48
CA ALA A 628 12.88 9.32 -17.69
C ALA A 628 12.24 9.99 -18.91
N ARG A 629 13.03 10.17 -19.96
CA ARG A 629 12.56 10.54 -21.29
C ARG A 629 12.61 9.30 -22.17
N LEU A 630 11.45 8.78 -22.50
CA LEU A 630 11.29 7.58 -23.32
C LEU A 630 11.29 7.96 -24.80
N PRO A 631 11.80 7.10 -25.68
CA PRO A 631 11.87 7.36 -27.11
C PRO A 631 10.48 7.59 -27.72
N ALA A 632 10.46 8.31 -28.83
CA ALA A 632 9.26 8.43 -29.65
C ALA A 632 8.86 7.06 -30.21
N GLY A 633 7.55 6.76 -30.21
CA GLY A 633 7.03 5.47 -30.64
C GLY A 633 6.99 4.40 -29.56
N THR A 634 7.33 4.72 -28.31
CA THR A 634 7.11 3.82 -27.18
C THR A 634 5.63 3.56 -27.02
N THR A 635 5.20 2.32 -27.23
CA THR A 635 3.82 1.88 -27.06
C THR A 635 3.60 1.02 -25.83
N ARG A 636 4.68 0.45 -25.30
CA ARG A 636 4.65 -0.40 -24.10
C ARG A 636 5.68 0.07 -23.10
N VAL A 637 5.24 0.28 -21.86
CA VAL A 637 6.08 0.72 -20.74
C VAL A 637 5.89 -0.25 -19.59
N GLY A 638 6.95 -0.94 -19.19
CA GLY A 638 6.99 -1.76 -17.99
C GLY A 638 7.47 -0.92 -16.80
N LEU A 639 6.74 -0.95 -15.70
CA LEU A 639 7.08 -0.27 -14.46
C LEU A 639 7.29 -1.31 -13.37
N SER A 640 8.51 -1.35 -12.82
CA SER A 640 8.89 -2.26 -11.73
C SER A 640 8.96 -1.50 -10.41
N TYR A 641 8.42 -2.09 -9.36
CA TYR A 641 8.34 -1.48 -8.04
C TYR A 641 8.49 -2.52 -6.93
N VAL A 642 8.86 -2.07 -5.74
CA VAL A 642 9.07 -2.91 -4.57
C VAL A 642 8.68 -2.20 -3.28
N GLY A 643 8.06 -2.94 -2.37
CA GLY A 643 7.85 -2.52 -0.98
C GLY A 643 8.93 -3.17 -0.11
N LEU A 644 9.70 -2.34 0.58
CA LEU A 644 10.87 -2.76 1.35
C LEU A 644 10.53 -3.03 2.83
N GLY A 645 9.38 -3.66 3.06
CA GLY A 645 9.02 -4.29 4.33
C GLY A 645 9.68 -5.65 4.42
N LEU A 646 10.95 -5.69 4.82
CA LEU A 646 11.78 -6.88 4.74
C LEU A 646 11.42 -7.97 5.77
N ALA A 647 10.57 -7.66 6.74
CA ALA A 647 10.09 -8.64 7.72
C ALA A 647 9.20 -9.73 7.09
N SER A 648 8.40 -9.36 6.07
CA SER A 648 7.48 -10.28 5.37
C SER A 648 7.38 -9.89 3.89
N ALA A 649 8.52 -9.78 3.21
CA ALA A 649 8.60 -9.28 1.84
C ALA A 649 7.79 -10.12 0.84
N GLU A 650 7.60 -11.40 1.14
CA GLU A 650 6.87 -12.38 0.32
C GLU A 650 5.36 -12.08 0.24
N GLY A 651 4.77 -11.58 1.33
CA GLY A 651 3.35 -11.26 1.44
C GLY A 651 3.03 -9.79 1.20
N ASN A 652 3.95 -8.98 0.67
CA ASN A 652 3.66 -7.60 0.37
C ASN A 652 2.68 -7.48 -0.80
N ARG A 653 1.61 -6.70 -0.60
CA ARG A 653 0.62 -6.38 -1.63
C ARG A 653 0.81 -4.97 -2.14
N TYR A 654 0.42 -4.74 -3.38
CA TYR A 654 0.63 -3.47 -4.08
C TYR A 654 -0.67 -3.00 -4.71
N ARG A 655 -0.83 -1.69 -4.78
CA ARG A 655 -1.78 -1.03 -5.65
C ARG A 655 -1.10 0.14 -6.34
N TYR A 656 -1.49 0.37 -7.58
CA TYR A 656 -0.89 1.41 -8.40
C TYR A 656 -1.96 2.22 -9.15
N ARG A 657 -1.55 3.36 -9.69
CA ARG A 657 -2.35 4.20 -10.56
C ARG A 657 -1.44 4.98 -11.51
N LEU A 658 -1.78 4.99 -12.79
CA LEU A 658 -1.17 5.87 -13.80
C LEU A 658 -2.15 7.02 -14.09
N ASP A 659 -1.79 8.24 -13.68
CA ASP A 659 -2.65 9.40 -13.85
C ASP A 659 -2.94 9.63 -15.35
N GLY A 660 -4.22 9.80 -15.68
CA GLY A 660 -4.72 9.96 -17.06
C GLY A 660 -5.00 8.66 -17.82
N VAL A 661 -4.75 7.49 -17.19
CA VAL A 661 -5.02 6.16 -17.76
C VAL A 661 -5.93 5.35 -16.82
N ASP A 662 -5.58 5.27 -15.55
CA ASP A 662 -6.37 4.55 -14.55
C ASP A 662 -7.32 5.53 -13.83
N GLU A 663 -8.62 5.22 -13.81
CA GLU A 663 -9.61 6.02 -13.07
C GLU A 663 -9.41 5.90 -11.56
N ASN A 664 -9.13 4.69 -11.08
CA ASN A 664 -8.98 4.35 -9.67
C ASN A 664 -7.67 3.62 -9.41
N TRP A 665 -7.37 3.41 -8.13
CA TRP A 665 -6.28 2.52 -7.74
C TRP A 665 -6.55 1.09 -8.18
N VAL A 666 -5.59 0.50 -8.91
CA VAL A 666 -5.62 -0.89 -9.38
C VAL A 666 -4.90 -1.77 -8.35
N ASP A 667 -5.57 -2.78 -7.83
CA ASP A 667 -4.95 -3.77 -6.93
C ASP A 667 -4.11 -4.74 -7.74
N ALA A 668 -2.82 -4.74 -7.50
CA ALA A 668 -1.85 -5.62 -8.15
C ALA A 668 -1.65 -6.95 -7.41
N GLY A 669 -2.20 -7.12 -6.19
CA GLY A 669 -1.83 -8.23 -5.32
C GLY A 669 -0.33 -8.19 -5.01
N GLU A 670 0.35 -9.31 -5.17
CA GLU A 670 1.80 -9.45 -4.95
C GLU A 670 2.67 -9.09 -6.15
N ARG A 671 2.06 -8.72 -7.29
CA ARG A 671 2.81 -8.39 -8.50
C ARG A 671 3.63 -7.12 -8.30
N ARG A 672 4.91 -7.21 -8.68
CA ARG A 672 5.91 -6.13 -8.56
C ARG A 672 6.22 -5.45 -9.88
N ARG A 673 5.44 -5.74 -10.90
CA ARG A 673 5.56 -5.16 -12.24
C ARG A 673 4.18 -4.98 -12.84
N VAL A 674 4.02 -3.87 -13.54
CA VAL A 674 2.88 -3.60 -14.41
C VAL A 674 3.38 -3.16 -15.77
N ASP A 675 2.72 -3.62 -16.81
CA ASP A 675 2.98 -3.24 -18.19
C ASP A 675 1.77 -2.47 -18.72
N TYR A 676 2.00 -1.24 -19.17
CA TYR A 676 1.02 -0.42 -19.87
C TYR A 676 1.30 -0.49 -21.36
N ALA A 677 0.26 -0.74 -22.16
CA ALA A 677 0.33 -0.74 -23.62
C ALA A 677 -0.54 0.38 -24.21
N GLY A 678 -0.15 0.87 -25.39
CA GLY A 678 -0.92 1.89 -26.09
C GLY A 678 -0.79 3.31 -25.55
N LEU A 679 0.27 3.59 -24.79
CA LEU A 679 0.54 4.95 -24.30
C LEU A 679 0.98 5.85 -25.47
N GLY A 680 0.32 7.00 -25.60
CA GLY A 680 0.69 8.03 -26.58
C GLY A 680 1.83 8.95 -26.08
N PRO A 681 2.30 9.88 -26.93
CA PRO A 681 3.23 10.92 -26.49
C PRO A 681 2.60 11.80 -25.41
N GLY A 682 3.33 12.02 -24.31
CA GLY A 682 2.80 12.80 -23.20
C GLY A 682 3.64 12.68 -21.93
N THR A 683 3.21 13.37 -20.90
CA THR A 683 3.78 13.26 -19.54
C THR A 683 2.84 12.43 -18.67
N TYR A 684 3.40 11.42 -18.05
CA TYR A 684 2.67 10.48 -17.20
C TYR A 684 3.22 10.54 -15.78
N ARG A 685 2.35 10.33 -14.80
CA ARG A 685 2.71 10.16 -13.40
C ARG A 685 2.19 8.82 -12.91
N PHE A 686 3.11 7.92 -12.63
CA PHE A 686 2.80 6.64 -12.02
C PHE A 686 2.94 6.72 -10.51
N GLN A 687 1.98 6.19 -9.79
CA GLN A 687 1.94 6.14 -8.34
C GLN A 687 1.76 4.71 -7.88
N VAL A 688 2.48 4.30 -6.85
CA VAL A 688 2.37 2.97 -6.26
C VAL A 688 2.47 3.04 -4.75
N THR A 689 1.69 2.23 -4.06
CA THR A 689 1.79 2.03 -2.61
C THR A 689 1.75 0.55 -2.28
N ALA A 690 2.27 0.19 -1.12
CA ALA A 690 2.35 -1.19 -0.67
C ALA A 690 1.71 -1.37 0.72
N ALA A 691 1.35 -2.59 1.02
CA ALA A 691 0.92 -3.03 2.34
C ALA A 691 1.52 -4.41 2.62
N THR A 692 1.74 -4.77 3.87
CA THR A 692 1.92 -6.17 4.26
C THR A 692 0.63 -6.95 4.02
N GLU A 693 0.68 -8.27 3.94
CA GLU A 693 -0.44 -9.15 3.53
C GLU A 693 -1.83 -8.72 4.06
N ASP A 694 -1.94 -8.46 5.35
CA ASP A 694 -3.20 -8.06 6.01
C ASP A 694 -3.12 -6.68 6.67
N GLY A 695 -2.03 -5.93 6.39
CA GLY A 695 -1.76 -4.61 6.98
C GLY A 695 -2.46 -3.46 6.24
N PRO A 696 -2.48 -2.29 6.87
CA PRO A 696 -2.94 -1.07 6.21
C PRO A 696 -1.94 -0.63 5.13
N TRP A 697 -2.45 0.03 4.10
CA TRP A 697 -1.63 0.64 3.07
C TRP A 697 -0.64 1.66 3.64
N ALA A 698 0.58 1.66 3.12
CA ALA A 698 1.61 2.62 3.51
C ALA A 698 1.10 4.06 3.33
N ARG A 699 1.43 4.93 4.28
CA ARG A 699 1.03 6.34 4.22
C ARG A 699 1.71 7.09 3.08
N ARG A 700 2.94 6.72 2.78
CA ARG A 700 3.75 7.28 1.70
C ARG A 700 3.97 6.19 0.65
N GLY A 701 3.44 6.41 -0.55
CA GLY A 701 3.78 5.62 -1.72
C GLY A 701 4.99 6.20 -2.44
N ALA A 702 5.39 5.56 -3.53
CA ALA A 702 6.35 6.10 -4.49
C ALA A 702 5.62 6.67 -5.70
N ASP A 703 6.15 7.73 -6.28
CA ASP A 703 5.70 8.22 -7.56
C ASP A 703 6.86 8.52 -8.50
N VAL A 704 6.61 8.36 -9.79
CA VAL A 704 7.57 8.68 -10.84
C VAL A 704 6.88 9.40 -11.98
N ARG A 705 7.56 10.37 -12.54
CA ARG A 705 7.12 11.06 -13.75
C ARG A 705 8.04 10.69 -14.88
N PHE A 706 7.45 10.33 -16.02
CA PHE A 706 8.17 10.05 -17.25
C PHE A 706 7.48 10.71 -18.43
N VAL A 707 8.24 10.98 -19.47
CA VAL A 707 7.76 11.63 -20.69
C VAL A 707 8.01 10.71 -21.87
N ILE A 708 6.97 10.41 -22.64
CA ILE A 708 7.10 9.74 -23.93
C ILE A 708 7.24 10.84 -24.99
N ALA A 709 8.39 10.88 -25.65
CA ALA A 709 8.65 11.89 -26.67
C ALA A 709 7.71 11.71 -27.87
N PRO A 710 7.18 12.79 -28.44
CA PRO A 710 6.47 12.70 -29.70
C PRO A 710 7.44 12.40 -30.85
N TYR A 711 6.99 11.75 -31.90
CA TYR A 711 7.73 11.72 -33.16
C TYR A 711 7.92 13.16 -33.67
N PHE A 712 9.00 13.41 -34.41
CA PHE A 712 9.29 14.76 -34.93
C PHE A 712 8.11 15.34 -35.72
N TRP A 713 7.37 14.47 -36.47
CA TRP A 713 6.20 14.89 -37.23
C TRP A 713 4.94 15.18 -36.38
N GLN A 714 4.91 14.78 -35.12
CA GLN A 714 3.83 15.08 -34.17
C GLN A 714 4.08 16.41 -33.43
N THR A 715 5.28 16.96 -33.55
CA THR A 715 5.65 18.21 -32.87
C THR A 715 4.99 19.42 -33.51
N ALA A 716 4.61 20.40 -32.69
CA ALA A 716 3.96 21.62 -33.18
C ALA A 716 4.83 22.36 -34.23
N TRP A 717 6.17 22.40 -34.03
CA TRP A 717 7.07 23.07 -34.98
C TRP A 717 7.06 22.39 -36.35
N PHE A 718 7.02 21.04 -36.39
CA PHE A 718 6.98 20.30 -37.65
C PHE A 718 5.64 20.53 -38.38
N ARG A 719 4.52 20.49 -37.64
CA ARG A 719 3.20 20.81 -38.21
C ARG A 719 3.18 22.21 -38.77
N LEU A 720 3.77 23.19 -38.03
CA LEU A 720 3.94 24.55 -38.52
C LEU A 720 4.86 24.63 -39.74
N ALA A 721 5.95 23.85 -39.73
CA ALA A 721 6.88 23.80 -40.89
C ALA A 721 6.19 23.20 -42.13
N VAL A 722 5.39 22.15 -41.93
CA VAL A 722 4.60 21.56 -43.04
C VAL A 722 3.58 22.58 -43.59
N ILE A 723 2.84 23.23 -42.67
CA ILE A 723 1.88 24.30 -43.04
C ILE A 723 2.63 25.42 -43.81
N ALA A 724 3.75 25.86 -43.27
CA ALA A 724 4.59 26.90 -43.91
C ALA A 724 5.07 26.41 -45.27
N ALA A 725 5.54 25.14 -45.37
CA ALA A 725 5.96 24.57 -46.66
C ALA A 725 4.84 24.51 -47.68
N VAL A 726 3.62 24.11 -47.26
CA VAL A 726 2.42 24.07 -48.09
C VAL A 726 2.03 25.50 -48.56
N VAL A 727 2.05 26.46 -47.61
CA VAL A 727 1.78 27.88 -47.90
C VAL A 727 2.83 28.45 -48.86
N LEU A 728 4.11 28.19 -48.60
CA LEU A 728 5.21 28.66 -49.46
C LEU A 728 5.18 27.98 -50.84
N GLY A 729 4.86 26.66 -50.87
CA GLY A 729 4.63 25.92 -52.12
C GLY A 729 3.45 26.46 -52.89
N GLY A 730 2.35 26.75 -52.20
CA GLY A 730 1.16 27.39 -52.77
C GLY A 730 1.44 28.78 -53.33
N LEU A 731 2.20 29.60 -52.57
CA LEU A 731 2.68 30.92 -53.01
C LEU A 731 3.63 30.82 -54.19
N ALA A 732 4.55 29.86 -54.20
CA ALA A 732 5.47 29.63 -55.30
C ALA A 732 4.71 29.17 -56.58
N LEU A 733 3.74 28.25 -56.41
CA LEU A 733 2.88 27.77 -57.51
C LEU A 733 1.99 28.91 -58.03
N PHE A 734 1.45 29.71 -57.08
CA PHE A 734 0.64 30.88 -57.44
C PHE A 734 1.51 31.92 -58.17
N ARG A 735 2.71 32.22 -57.71
CA ARG A 735 3.68 33.13 -58.42
C ARG A 735 4.09 32.54 -59.76
N TRP A 736 4.34 31.26 -59.87
CA TRP A 736 4.62 30.58 -61.10
C TRP A 736 3.44 30.64 -62.05
N ARG A 737 2.21 30.39 -61.60
CA ARG A 737 1.00 30.57 -62.40
C ARG A 737 0.76 32.03 -62.79
N VAL A 738 0.98 32.96 -61.86
CA VAL A 738 0.88 34.41 -62.15
C VAL A 738 1.92 34.82 -63.18
N ARG A 739 3.17 34.32 -63.14
CA ARG A 739 4.19 34.59 -64.17
C ARG A 739 3.79 33.99 -65.51
N LEU A 740 3.29 32.76 -65.52
CA LEU A 740 2.79 32.19 -66.79
C LEU A 740 1.53 32.90 -67.32
N ALA A 741 0.63 33.35 -66.43
CA ALA A 741 -0.51 34.18 -66.83
C ALA A 741 -0.12 35.57 -67.25
N MET A 742 0.89 36.21 -66.62
CA MET A 742 1.41 37.48 -67.01
C MET A 742 2.13 37.40 -68.37
N GLN A 743 2.86 36.32 -68.65
CA GLN A 743 3.41 36.10 -70.01
C GLN A 743 2.32 35.93 -71.03
N ALA A 744 1.26 35.14 -70.71
CA ALA A 744 0.10 35.00 -71.60
C ALA A 744 -0.80 36.24 -71.69
N VAL A 745 -0.74 37.14 -70.71
CA VAL A 745 -1.50 38.38 -70.65
C VAL A 745 -0.72 39.49 -71.37
N HIS A 746 0.62 39.49 -71.35
CA HIS A 746 1.41 40.45 -72.06
C HIS A 746 1.14 40.37 -73.58
N ASP A 747 1.03 39.15 -74.11
CA ASP A 747 0.67 38.89 -75.53
C ASP A 747 -0.82 39.19 -75.88
N ARG A 748 -1.67 39.27 -74.85
CA ARG A 748 -3.12 39.56 -75.01
C ARG A 748 -3.56 40.98 -74.67
N ILE A 749 -2.73 41.70 -73.92
CA ILE A 749 -3.04 43.07 -73.49
C ILE A 749 -2.91 44.04 -74.65
N GLU A 750 -1.96 43.84 -75.56
CA GLU A 750 -1.88 44.67 -76.75
C GLU A 750 -3.07 44.52 -77.70
N ALA A 751 -3.74 43.37 -77.69
CA ALA A 751 -4.91 43.16 -78.53
C ALA A 751 -6.25 43.53 -77.82
N ARG A 752 -6.29 43.71 -76.52
CA ARG A 752 -7.51 43.96 -75.71
C ARG A 752 -7.70 45.39 -75.21
N VAL A 753 -6.69 46.18 -75.19
CA VAL A 753 -6.82 47.58 -74.77
C VAL A 753 -7.72 48.35 -75.75
N ALA A 754 -7.74 48.02 -76.98
CA ALA A 754 -8.56 48.66 -77.99
C ALA A 754 -10.07 48.27 -77.90
N GLU A 755 -10.41 47.11 -77.39
CA GLU A 755 -11.82 46.63 -77.34
C GLU A 755 -12.51 46.96 -76.00
N ARG A 756 -11.77 47.08 -74.90
CA ARG A 756 -12.37 47.37 -73.59
C ARG A 756 -12.74 48.85 -73.36
N GLU A 757 -12.11 49.76 -74.00
CA GLU A 757 -12.59 51.18 -73.99
C GLU A 757 -13.98 51.37 -74.67
N ARG A 758 -14.33 50.46 -75.53
CA ARG A 758 -15.63 50.52 -76.23
C ARG A 758 -16.77 49.96 -75.43
N ILE A 759 -16.57 48.81 -74.75
CA ILE A 759 -17.62 48.12 -73.97
C ILE A 759 -17.96 48.78 -72.65
N ALA A 760 -17.01 49.43 -72.00
CA ALA A 760 -17.24 50.08 -70.68
C ALA A 760 -18.07 51.35 -70.80
N ARG A 761 -18.06 52.01 -71.89
CA ARG A 761 -18.95 53.15 -72.20
C ARG A 761 -20.35 52.74 -72.49
N ASP A 762 -20.57 51.61 -73.23
CA ASP A 762 -21.90 51.16 -73.62
C ASP A 762 -22.72 50.55 -72.46
N LEU A 763 -22.08 49.93 -71.45
CA LEU A 763 -22.78 49.30 -70.34
C LEU A 763 -23.22 50.32 -69.24
N HIS A 764 -22.41 51.34 -69.03
CA HIS A 764 -22.74 52.39 -68.01
C HIS A 764 -23.91 53.26 -68.47
N ASP A 765 -23.93 53.54 -69.74
CA ASP A 765 -24.98 54.44 -70.29
C ASP A 765 -26.32 53.66 -70.55
N THR A 766 -26.29 52.35 -70.87
CA THR A 766 -27.46 51.62 -71.20
C THR A 766 -28.27 51.09 -69.99
N LEU A 767 -27.59 50.72 -68.91
CA LEU A 767 -28.29 50.16 -67.75
C LEU A 767 -28.82 51.25 -66.81
N LEU A 768 -28.05 52.32 -66.53
CA LEU A 768 -28.52 53.39 -65.64
C LEU A 768 -29.57 54.29 -66.32
N GLN A 769 -29.40 54.64 -67.62
CA GLN A 769 -30.35 55.39 -68.39
C GLN A 769 -31.62 54.55 -68.66
N GLY A 770 -31.49 53.22 -68.89
CA GLY A 770 -32.61 52.28 -69.06
C GLY A 770 -33.51 52.23 -67.85
N PHE A 771 -32.90 52.05 -66.63
CA PHE A 771 -33.67 52.00 -65.40
C PHE A 771 -34.25 53.31 -64.98
N GLN A 772 -33.57 54.40 -65.16
CA GLN A 772 -34.13 55.78 -64.93
C GLN A 772 -35.23 56.12 -65.91
N GLY A 773 -35.09 55.71 -67.20
CA GLY A 773 -36.15 55.90 -68.23
C GLY A 773 -37.38 55.06 -67.96
N LEU A 774 -37.22 53.89 -67.34
CA LEU A 774 -38.33 53.00 -66.91
C LEU A 774 -39.08 53.57 -65.73
N MET A 775 -38.37 54.08 -64.75
CA MET A 775 -38.94 54.79 -63.60
C MET A 775 -39.71 56.05 -63.99
N LEU A 776 -39.19 56.85 -64.91
CA LEU A 776 -39.86 58.03 -65.39
C LEU A 776 -41.14 57.62 -66.22
N ARG A 777 -41.14 56.55 -66.93
CA ARG A 777 -42.32 56.04 -67.56
C ARG A 777 -43.38 55.52 -66.60
N PHE A 778 -43.00 54.84 -65.54
CA PHE A 778 -43.93 54.47 -64.45
C PHE A 778 -44.46 55.62 -63.69
N GLN A 779 -43.67 56.66 -63.46
CA GLN A 779 -44.14 57.95 -62.87
C GLN A 779 -45.08 58.62 -63.77
N THR A 780 -44.85 58.61 -65.10
CA THR A 780 -45.75 59.17 -66.07
C THR A 780 -47.11 58.46 -66.11
N VAL A 781 -47.10 57.10 -66.01
CA VAL A 781 -48.31 56.26 -65.96
C VAL A 781 -49.07 56.52 -64.66
N LEU A 782 -48.31 56.69 -63.55
CA LEU A 782 -48.93 57.04 -62.26
C LEU A 782 -49.69 58.35 -62.32
N HIS A 783 -49.19 59.38 -63.06
CA HIS A 783 -49.89 60.67 -63.21
C HIS A 783 -51.08 60.57 -64.20
N LEU A 784 -51.18 59.53 -65.00
CA LEU A 784 -52.28 59.32 -65.94
C LEU A 784 -53.41 58.42 -65.37
N THR A 785 -53.21 57.83 -64.24
CA THR A 785 -54.13 56.96 -63.55
C THR A 785 -54.95 57.67 -62.50
N PRO A 786 -56.20 57.48 -62.36
CA PRO A 786 -57.01 58.19 -61.30
C PRO A 786 -56.52 57.84 -59.94
N PRO A 787 -56.32 58.87 -59.05
CA PRO A 787 -55.94 58.61 -57.71
C PRO A 787 -56.93 57.70 -56.98
N GLY A 788 -56.42 56.68 -56.32
CA GLY A 788 -57.19 55.70 -55.55
C GLY A 788 -57.64 54.41 -56.35
N SER A 789 -57.32 54.31 -57.63
CA SER A 789 -57.60 53.13 -58.40
C SER A 789 -56.64 52.01 -58.05
N PRO A 790 -57.03 50.68 -58.12
CA PRO A 790 -56.14 49.52 -57.87
C PRO A 790 -54.88 49.55 -58.70
N ALA A 791 -54.93 50.18 -59.90
CA ALA A 791 -53.74 50.32 -60.77
C ALA A 791 -52.81 51.44 -60.27
N HIS A 792 -53.32 52.55 -59.70
CA HIS A 792 -52.54 53.63 -59.13
C HIS A 792 -51.72 53.15 -57.87
N VAL A 793 -52.37 52.39 -57.01
CA VAL A 793 -51.77 51.83 -55.79
C VAL A 793 -50.70 50.78 -56.15
N ALA A 794 -50.93 49.96 -57.18
CA ALA A 794 -50.00 48.98 -57.62
C ALA A 794 -48.72 49.55 -58.27
N ILE A 795 -48.84 50.67 -58.91
CA ILE A 795 -47.71 51.37 -59.59
C ILE A 795 -46.92 52.17 -58.56
N GLU A 796 -47.60 52.75 -57.58
CA GLU A 796 -46.98 53.43 -56.47
C GLU A 796 -46.14 52.46 -55.57
N ASP A 797 -46.72 51.35 -55.22
CA ASP A 797 -46.02 50.27 -54.53
C ASP A 797 -44.83 49.68 -55.31
N ALA A 798 -44.96 49.59 -56.65
CA ALA A 798 -43.85 49.10 -57.47
C ALA A 798 -42.69 50.10 -57.63
N LEU A 799 -42.97 51.40 -57.62
CA LEU A 799 -41.98 52.48 -57.59
C LEU A 799 -41.27 52.61 -56.26
N GLU A 800 -41.99 52.41 -55.15
CA GLU A 800 -41.43 52.42 -53.81
C GLU A 800 -40.47 51.27 -53.60
N ARG A 801 -40.84 50.08 -54.08
CA ARG A 801 -39.94 48.90 -54.04
C ARG A 801 -38.76 49.06 -54.98
N ALA A 802 -38.85 49.72 -56.09
CA ALA A 802 -37.74 49.92 -57.02
C ALA A 802 -36.73 50.94 -56.43
N ASP A 803 -37.17 51.92 -55.67
CA ASP A 803 -36.30 52.90 -54.94
C ASP A 803 -35.56 52.17 -53.77
N ASP A 804 -36.26 51.31 -53.04
CA ASP A 804 -35.64 50.48 -51.99
C ASP A 804 -34.54 49.55 -52.49
N VAL A 805 -34.74 48.93 -53.67
CA VAL A 805 -33.73 48.04 -54.28
C VAL A 805 -32.49 48.83 -54.74
N LEU A 806 -32.64 50.07 -55.21
CA LEU A 806 -31.54 50.97 -55.57
C LEU A 806 -30.78 51.52 -54.34
N LEU A 807 -31.49 51.79 -53.23
CA LEU A 807 -30.88 52.22 -51.98
C LEU A 807 -30.06 51.05 -51.37
N HIS A 808 -30.61 49.87 -51.29
CA HIS A 808 -29.93 48.68 -50.74
C HIS A 808 -28.75 48.20 -51.59
N GLY A 809 -28.81 48.42 -52.92
CA GLY A 809 -27.69 48.18 -53.83
C GLY A 809 -26.48 49.06 -53.54
N ARG A 810 -26.70 50.34 -53.18
CA ARG A 810 -25.65 51.29 -52.83
C ARG A 810 -25.06 51.06 -51.42
N GLU A 811 -25.84 50.61 -50.45
CA GLU A 811 -25.36 50.30 -49.09
C GLU A 811 -24.48 49.03 -49.05
N ARG A 812 -24.78 48.04 -49.88
CA ARG A 812 -23.95 46.83 -49.94
C ARG A 812 -22.55 47.05 -50.54
N VAL A 813 -22.35 48.04 -51.33
CA VAL A 813 -21.02 48.39 -51.85
C VAL A 813 -20.25 49.26 -50.83
N ARG A 814 -20.90 49.89 -49.87
CA ARG A 814 -20.28 50.75 -48.85
C ARG A 814 -19.82 49.94 -47.58
N GLY A 815 -20.49 48.76 -47.29
CA GLY A 815 -20.25 47.92 -46.10
C GLY A 815 -18.96 47.07 -46.14
N LEU A 816 -18.13 47.14 -47.20
CA LEU A 816 -16.88 46.36 -47.31
C LEU A 816 -15.64 47.09 -46.80
N ARG A 817 -15.81 48.18 -46.03
CA ARG A 817 -14.70 49.05 -45.56
C ARG A 817 -14.80 49.50 -44.09
N GLU A 818 -15.25 48.71 -43.13
CA GLU A 818 -15.13 49.10 -41.71
C GLU A 818 -14.49 47.96 -40.87
N ASP A 819 -13.31 48.22 -40.32
CA ASP A 819 -12.69 47.43 -39.26
C ASP A 819 -13.61 47.43 -38.01
N ALA A 820 -14.07 46.24 -37.63
CA ALA A 820 -14.97 46.08 -36.50
C ALA A 820 -14.27 46.48 -35.16
N GLU A 821 -14.73 47.55 -34.53
CA GLU A 821 -14.21 48.04 -33.24
C GLU A 821 -14.51 47.07 -32.08
N PRO A 822 -13.59 46.93 -31.09
CA PRO A 822 -13.83 46.15 -29.87
C PRO A 822 -15.02 46.74 -29.05
N LYS A 823 -15.82 45.82 -28.45
CA LYS A 823 -17.10 46.20 -27.79
C LYS A 823 -17.07 45.92 -26.28
N SER A 824 -17.81 46.69 -25.50
CA SER A 824 -18.14 46.36 -24.12
C SER A 824 -19.07 45.14 -24.09
N ILE A 825 -18.60 44.04 -23.51
CA ILE A 825 -19.41 42.80 -23.48
C ILE A 825 -20.62 42.97 -22.57
N ALA A 826 -20.54 43.75 -21.52
CA ALA A 826 -21.66 44.00 -20.62
C ALA A 826 -22.80 44.77 -21.33
N GLU A 827 -22.47 45.73 -22.21
CA GLU A 827 -23.47 46.47 -23.01
C GLU A 827 -24.11 45.57 -24.07
N VAL A 828 -23.28 44.73 -24.74
CA VAL A 828 -23.78 43.77 -25.72
C VAL A 828 -24.77 42.80 -25.07
N LEU A 829 -24.42 42.27 -23.88
CA LEU A 829 -25.28 41.33 -23.18
C LEU A 829 -26.53 41.97 -22.57
N ARG A 830 -26.47 43.26 -22.14
CA ARG A 830 -27.68 43.99 -21.73
C ARG A 830 -28.63 44.18 -22.91
N SER A 831 -28.11 44.55 -24.07
CA SER A 831 -28.91 44.66 -25.30
C SER A 831 -29.48 43.33 -25.73
N CYS A 832 -28.71 42.25 -25.59
CA CYS A 832 -29.16 40.90 -25.85
C CYS A 832 -30.28 40.45 -24.90
N ALA A 833 -30.11 40.70 -23.57
CA ALA A 833 -31.11 40.36 -22.57
C ALA A 833 -32.40 41.17 -22.75
N ALA A 834 -32.30 42.45 -23.03
CA ALA A 834 -33.45 43.29 -23.31
C ALA A 834 -34.24 42.79 -24.54
N ARG A 835 -33.58 42.29 -25.55
CA ARG A 835 -34.19 41.77 -26.76
C ARG A 835 -34.78 40.37 -26.59
N VAL A 836 -34.11 39.50 -25.87
CA VAL A 836 -34.49 38.08 -25.75
C VAL A 836 -35.46 37.83 -24.61
N VAL A 837 -35.23 38.47 -23.44
CA VAL A 837 -36.07 38.31 -22.25
C VAL A 837 -37.23 39.29 -22.23
N ALA A 838 -37.00 40.53 -22.71
CA ALA A 838 -37.97 41.62 -22.74
C ALA A 838 -38.72 41.76 -21.40
N ASP A 839 -40.04 41.72 -21.39
CA ASP A 839 -40.91 41.81 -20.22
C ASP A 839 -41.35 40.42 -19.67
N ALA A 840 -40.72 39.31 -20.18
CA ALA A 840 -41.15 37.95 -19.84
C ALA A 840 -40.78 37.56 -18.39
N LEU A 841 -39.65 38.05 -17.86
CA LEU A 841 -39.20 37.83 -16.49
C LEU A 841 -38.23 38.95 -16.04
N GLU A 842 -37.98 39.01 -14.73
CA GLU A 842 -37.04 39.97 -14.17
C GLU A 842 -35.61 39.58 -14.52
N TRP A 843 -34.82 40.49 -15.09
CA TRP A 843 -33.44 40.18 -15.46
C TRP A 843 -32.45 41.27 -15.03
N SER A 844 -31.22 40.83 -14.74
CA SER A 844 -30.08 41.73 -14.53
C SER A 844 -28.82 41.22 -15.24
N VAL A 845 -27.99 42.18 -15.62
CA VAL A 845 -26.62 41.91 -16.13
C VAL A 845 -25.64 42.69 -15.28
N ASP A 846 -24.95 41.99 -14.41
CA ASP A 846 -24.01 42.53 -13.44
C ASP A 846 -22.57 42.24 -13.92
N ALA A 847 -21.75 43.27 -13.98
CA ALA A 847 -20.34 43.13 -14.37
C ALA A 847 -19.45 43.59 -13.22
N ASP A 848 -18.45 42.83 -12.91
CA ASP A 848 -17.44 43.11 -11.92
C ASP A 848 -16.01 43.00 -12.49
N GLY A 849 -15.05 43.59 -11.79
CA GLY A 849 -13.68 43.70 -12.24
C GLY A 849 -13.42 44.96 -13.08
N ALA A 850 -12.14 45.15 -13.50
CA ALA A 850 -11.80 46.28 -14.39
C ALA A 850 -12.32 45.96 -15.81
N GLU A 851 -13.26 46.77 -16.29
CA GLU A 851 -13.87 46.58 -17.61
C GLU A 851 -12.79 46.60 -18.72
N GLN A 852 -12.80 45.57 -19.56
CA GLN A 852 -11.93 45.45 -20.73
C GLN A 852 -12.78 45.20 -21.97
N LEU A 853 -12.45 45.88 -23.05
CA LEU A 853 -13.12 45.71 -24.33
C LEU A 853 -12.80 44.32 -24.92
N VAL A 854 -13.86 43.64 -25.32
CA VAL A 854 -13.79 42.30 -25.90
C VAL A 854 -13.70 42.41 -27.43
N ARG A 855 -12.87 41.56 -28.05
CA ARG A 855 -12.72 41.55 -29.52
C ARG A 855 -14.08 41.30 -30.18
N ALA A 856 -14.39 42.00 -31.22
CA ALA A 856 -15.69 41.93 -31.86
C ALA A 856 -16.13 40.50 -32.24
N PRO A 857 -15.28 39.61 -32.83
CA PRO A 857 -15.68 38.24 -33.14
C PRO A 857 -16.00 37.43 -31.87
N VAL A 858 -15.30 37.71 -30.75
CA VAL A 858 -15.55 37.03 -29.45
C VAL A 858 -16.84 37.52 -28.82
N ALA A 859 -17.08 38.84 -28.88
CA ALA A 859 -18.31 39.46 -28.38
C ALA A 859 -19.54 38.89 -29.11
N GLU A 860 -19.48 38.74 -30.42
CA GLU A 860 -20.54 38.17 -31.24
C GLU A 860 -20.85 36.70 -30.88
N GLU A 861 -19.80 35.85 -30.72
CA GLU A 861 -20.02 34.47 -30.32
C GLU A 861 -20.55 34.34 -28.88
N LEU A 862 -20.14 35.25 -27.97
CA LEU A 862 -20.70 35.33 -26.61
C LEU A 862 -22.14 35.83 -26.61
N GLU A 863 -22.49 36.81 -27.41
CA GLU A 863 -23.85 37.30 -27.56
C GLU A 863 -24.78 36.18 -28.03
N LEU A 864 -24.36 35.39 -29.01
CA LEU A 864 -25.11 34.25 -29.51
C LEU A 864 -25.27 33.16 -28.45
N ALA A 865 -24.20 32.82 -27.72
CA ALA A 865 -24.25 31.80 -26.69
C ALA A 865 -25.13 32.22 -25.48
N VAL A 866 -25.04 33.49 -25.04
CA VAL A 866 -25.84 34.00 -23.96
C VAL A 866 -27.29 34.20 -24.39
N GLY A 867 -27.50 34.64 -25.62
CA GLY A 867 -28.85 34.76 -26.20
C GLY A 867 -29.59 33.43 -26.22
N GLU A 868 -28.93 32.37 -26.64
CA GLU A 868 -29.46 31.00 -26.60
C GLU A 868 -29.75 30.55 -25.16
N ALA A 869 -28.83 30.84 -24.20
CA ALA A 869 -29.03 30.52 -22.80
C ALA A 869 -30.27 31.24 -22.22
N LEU A 870 -30.41 32.51 -22.49
CA LEU A 870 -31.54 33.32 -22.06
C LEU A 870 -32.86 32.86 -22.71
N ALA A 871 -32.84 32.53 -23.98
CA ALA A 871 -34.00 31.95 -24.68
C ALA A 871 -34.45 30.63 -24.07
N ASN A 872 -33.48 29.80 -23.63
CA ASN A 872 -33.79 28.57 -22.93
C ASN A 872 -34.42 28.83 -21.54
N VAL A 873 -33.99 29.85 -20.84
CA VAL A 873 -34.61 30.24 -19.57
C VAL A 873 -36.07 30.66 -19.78
N VAL A 874 -36.32 31.51 -20.75
CA VAL A 874 -37.69 31.98 -21.07
C VAL A 874 -38.60 30.83 -21.49
N LYS A 875 -38.09 29.90 -22.29
CA LYS A 875 -38.90 28.80 -22.86
C LYS A 875 -39.08 27.62 -21.92
N HIS A 876 -38.10 27.33 -21.08
CA HIS A 876 -38.01 26.02 -20.43
C HIS A 876 -37.87 26.08 -18.90
N ALA A 877 -37.33 27.14 -18.31
CA ALA A 877 -36.95 27.14 -16.91
C ALA A 877 -38.14 27.40 -15.94
N GLY A 878 -39.22 28.04 -16.42
CA GLY A 878 -40.30 28.50 -15.53
C GLY A 878 -39.80 29.46 -14.44
N ALA A 879 -38.76 30.20 -14.72
CA ALA A 879 -38.09 31.11 -13.79
C ALA A 879 -38.89 32.43 -13.68
N VAL A 880 -38.72 33.10 -12.57
CA VAL A 880 -39.23 34.49 -12.37
C VAL A 880 -38.09 35.48 -12.61
N ARG A 881 -36.86 35.07 -12.36
CA ARG A 881 -35.66 35.91 -12.50
C ARG A 881 -34.52 35.20 -13.17
N VAL A 882 -33.75 35.92 -13.98
CA VAL A 882 -32.48 35.49 -14.53
C VAL A 882 -31.40 36.55 -14.31
N ARG A 883 -30.23 36.13 -13.91
CA ARG A 883 -29.06 36.99 -13.70
C ARG A 883 -27.91 36.53 -14.57
N VAL A 884 -27.29 37.49 -15.25
CA VAL A 884 -26.03 37.25 -15.98
C VAL A 884 -24.92 38.01 -15.25
N GLU A 885 -23.96 37.28 -14.73
CA GLU A 885 -22.78 37.79 -14.05
C GLU A 885 -21.58 37.72 -15.00
N VAL A 886 -20.91 38.84 -15.20
CA VAL A 886 -19.71 38.95 -16.04
C VAL A 886 -18.55 39.35 -15.16
N HIS A 887 -17.53 38.52 -15.11
CA HIS A 887 -16.33 38.81 -14.33
C HIS A 887 -15.11 39.01 -15.25
N HIS A 888 -14.57 40.26 -15.24
CA HIS A 888 -13.37 40.62 -15.96
C HIS A 888 -12.12 40.33 -15.12
N GLY A 889 -11.49 39.13 -15.32
CA GLY A 889 -10.27 38.73 -14.64
C GLY A 889 -9.03 39.01 -15.49
N ARG A 890 -7.86 39.10 -14.83
CA ARG A 890 -6.56 39.27 -15.52
C ARG A 890 -6.20 38.09 -16.43
N ASP A 891 -6.58 36.87 -16.02
CA ASP A 891 -6.21 35.65 -16.74
C ASP A 891 -7.36 35.06 -17.56
N ARG A 892 -8.61 35.46 -17.28
CA ARG A 892 -9.80 34.92 -17.95
C ARG A 892 -10.97 35.89 -17.87
N LEU A 893 -11.81 35.84 -18.88
CA LEU A 893 -13.18 36.38 -18.85
C LEU A 893 -14.11 35.24 -18.44
N ALA A 894 -14.94 35.44 -17.41
CA ALA A 894 -15.92 34.46 -16.97
C ALA A 894 -17.33 35.03 -17.00
N LEU A 895 -18.25 34.26 -17.53
CA LEU A 895 -19.66 34.55 -17.54
C LEU A 895 -20.42 33.50 -16.76
N ARG A 896 -21.40 33.91 -16.01
CA ARG A 896 -22.29 33.01 -15.29
C ARG A 896 -23.72 33.48 -15.44
N ILE A 897 -24.57 32.57 -15.92
CA ILE A 897 -26.01 32.83 -16.09
C ILE A 897 -26.73 31.96 -15.07
N VAL A 898 -27.56 32.55 -14.25
CA VAL A 898 -28.29 31.86 -13.19
C VAL A 898 -29.76 32.24 -13.25
N ASP A 899 -30.63 31.26 -13.31
CA ASP A 899 -32.07 31.41 -13.16
C ASP A 899 -32.56 30.82 -11.82
N ASP A 900 -33.77 31.20 -11.41
CA ASP A 900 -34.47 30.67 -10.23
C ASP A 900 -35.61 29.70 -10.58
N GLY A 901 -35.48 29.03 -11.73
CA GLY A 901 -36.51 28.13 -12.24
C GLY A 901 -36.43 26.71 -11.67
N THR A 902 -36.97 25.74 -12.40
CA THR A 902 -37.09 24.36 -11.96
C THR A 902 -35.78 23.58 -12.01
N GLY A 903 -34.71 24.14 -12.59
CA GLY A 903 -33.41 23.49 -12.76
C GLY A 903 -33.39 22.40 -13.85
N LEU A 904 -32.26 21.74 -13.99
CA LEU A 904 -32.07 20.73 -14.99
C LEU A 904 -32.50 19.36 -14.48
N PRO A 905 -33.32 18.61 -15.23
CA PRO A 905 -33.61 17.20 -14.96
C PRO A 905 -32.34 16.36 -14.89
N GLU A 906 -32.34 15.34 -14.03
CA GLU A 906 -31.19 14.47 -13.81
C GLU A 906 -30.67 13.81 -15.11
N GLU A 907 -31.59 13.45 -16.00
CA GLU A 907 -31.31 12.83 -17.30
C GLU A 907 -30.53 13.78 -18.24
N VAL A 908 -30.85 15.07 -18.23
CA VAL A 908 -30.19 16.11 -19.04
C VAL A 908 -28.83 16.45 -18.45
N ARG A 909 -28.71 16.40 -17.15
CA ARG A 909 -27.47 16.65 -16.40
C ARG A 909 -26.43 15.55 -16.62
N ALA A 910 -26.86 14.28 -16.58
CA ALA A 910 -25.98 13.11 -16.75
C ALA A 910 -25.54 12.92 -18.23
N ALA A 911 -26.42 13.24 -19.19
CA ALA A 911 -26.14 13.03 -20.61
C ALA A 911 -25.50 14.25 -21.32
N GLY A 912 -25.42 15.41 -20.65
CA GLY A 912 -24.87 16.63 -21.25
C GLY A 912 -25.71 17.21 -22.39
N GLY A 913 -26.94 16.73 -22.61
CA GLY A 913 -27.89 17.17 -23.63
C GLY A 913 -29.04 16.16 -23.82
N ARG A 914 -30.07 16.54 -24.50
CA ARG A 914 -31.24 15.71 -24.85
C ARG A 914 -31.24 15.51 -26.36
N GLU A 915 -31.50 14.31 -26.90
CA GLU A 915 -31.61 14.04 -28.31
C GLU A 915 -32.69 14.95 -28.94
N GLY A 916 -32.31 15.73 -29.97
CA GLY A 916 -33.18 16.65 -30.67
C GLY A 916 -33.13 18.13 -30.21
N HIS A 917 -32.35 18.47 -29.15
CA HIS A 917 -32.14 19.86 -28.75
C HIS A 917 -30.68 20.27 -28.93
N PHE A 918 -30.40 21.03 -29.98
CA PHE A 918 -29.03 21.43 -30.36
C PHE A 918 -28.47 22.66 -29.58
N GLY A 919 -29.26 23.32 -28.78
CA GLY A 919 -28.87 24.57 -28.11
C GLY A 919 -27.70 24.44 -27.14
N LEU A 920 -27.73 23.45 -26.21
CA LEU A 920 -26.66 23.28 -25.23
C LEU A 920 -25.34 22.82 -25.86
N THR A 921 -25.42 21.94 -26.85
CA THR A 921 -24.27 21.48 -27.62
C THR A 921 -23.66 22.63 -28.42
N GLY A 922 -24.51 23.43 -29.10
CA GLY A 922 -24.05 24.58 -29.85
C GLY A 922 -23.39 25.68 -29.01
N MET A 923 -23.92 25.96 -27.80
CA MET A 923 -23.28 26.87 -26.86
C MET A 923 -21.89 26.36 -26.41
N ARG A 924 -21.78 25.09 -26.08
CA ARG A 924 -20.51 24.47 -25.69
C ARG A 924 -19.48 24.55 -26.82
N GLU A 925 -19.84 24.12 -28.02
CA GLU A 925 -18.97 24.16 -29.20
C GLU A 925 -18.47 25.56 -29.54
N ARG A 926 -19.30 26.59 -29.39
CA ARG A 926 -18.92 27.99 -29.63
C ARG A 926 -17.86 28.44 -28.63
N ILE A 927 -18.06 28.14 -27.33
CA ILE A 927 -17.13 28.52 -26.28
C ILE A 927 -15.81 27.74 -26.37
N GLU A 928 -15.88 26.45 -26.65
CA GLU A 928 -14.69 25.59 -26.82
C GLU A 928 -13.90 25.96 -28.10
N ARG A 929 -14.58 26.38 -29.19
CA ARG A 929 -13.94 26.89 -30.40
C ARG A 929 -13.14 28.16 -30.15
N LEU A 930 -13.60 28.98 -29.21
CA LEU A 930 -12.86 30.15 -28.72
C LEU A 930 -11.78 29.77 -27.69
N GLY A 931 -11.53 28.46 -27.44
CA GLY A 931 -10.56 28.00 -26.44
C GLY A 931 -10.99 28.21 -24.99
N GLY A 932 -12.28 28.34 -24.77
CA GLY A 932 -12.91 28.51 -23.46
C GLY A 932 -13.39 27.20 -22.83
N THR A 933 -14.00 27.30 -21.67
CA THR A 933 -14.67 26.19 -20.99
C THR A 933 -16.13 26.51 -20.74
N PHE A 934 -16.96 25.48 -20.93
CA PHE A 934 -18.40 25.58 -20.68
C PHE A 934 -18.81 24.56 -19.62
N SER A 935 -19.58 24.99 -18.63
CA SER A 935 -20.15 24.09 -17.62
C SER A 935 -21.58 24.50 -17.28
N ILE A 936 -22.43 23.53 -17.02
CA ILE A 936 -23.83 23.73 -16.66
C ILE A 936 -24.18 22.83 -15.48
N GLY A 937 -24.99 23.32 -14.56
CA GLY A 937 -25.45 22.61 -13.37
C GLY A 937 -26.63 23.34 -12.70
N ASN A 938 -27.14 22.76 -11.64
CA ASN A 938 -28.19 23.40 -10.85
C ASN A 938 -27.60 24.47 -9.92
N ALA A 939 -28.31 25.57 -9.74
CA ALA A 939 -27.92 26.65 -8.84
C ALA A 939 -28.19 26.26 -7.37
N ALA A 940 -27.41 26.78 -6.42
CA ALA A 940 -27.51 26.44 -5.01
C ALA A 940 -28.83 26.84 -4.32
N GLY A 941 -29.64 27.67 -4.98
CA GLY A 941 -30.94 28.11 -4.48
C GLY A 941 -32.13 27.60 -5.30
N GLY A 942 -31.96 26.64 -6.19
CA GLY A 942 -32.93 26.24 -7.23
C GLY A 942 -32.60 26.91 -8.56
N GLY A 943 -33.11 26.34 -9.70
CA GLY A 943 -32.82 26.84 -11.05
C GLY A 943 -31.50 26.27 -11.64
N THR A 944 -31.10 26.86 -12.77
CA THR A 944 -29.91 26.43 -13.53
C THR A 944 -28.77 27.43 -13.43
N SER A 945 -27.55 26.96 -13.43
CA SER A 945 -26.34 27.80 -13.52
C SER A 945 -25.47 27.34 -14.69
N ILE A 946 -25.30 28.21 -15.66
CA ILE A 946 -24.35 28.02 -16.79
C ILE A 946 -23.13 28.87 -16.52
N ARG A 947 -21.94 28.30 -16.70
CA ARG A 947 -20.69 29.04 -16.58
C ARG A 947 -19.84 28.83 -17.85
N MET A 948 -19.36 29.94 -18.38
CA MET A 948 -18.51 30.04 -19.53
C MET A 948 -17.25 30.79 -19.16
N THR A 949 -16.06 30.26 -19.53
CA THR A 949 -14.82 30.98 -19.28
C THR A 949 -13.95 31.02 -20.51
N LEU A 950 -13.33 32.12 -20.78
CA LEU A 950 -12.40 32.33 -21.90
C LEU A 950 -11.07 32.85 -21.39
N PRO A 951 -9.93 32.39 -21.95
CA PRO A 951 -8.64 32.98 -21.62
C PRO A 951 -8.59 34.46 -22.00
N ALA A 952 -8.05 35.30 -21.11
CA ALA A 952 -7.94 36.73 -21.30
C ALA A 952 -7.30 37.12 -22.64
N LYS A 953 -6.24 36.41 -23.03
CA LYS A 953 -5.51 36.64 -24.31
C LYS A 953 -6.34 36.37 -25.56
N ILE A 954 -7.46 35.67 -25.44
CA ILE A 954 -8.41 35.40 -26.54
C ILE A 954 -9.53 36.42 -26.49
N ALA A 955 -10.07 36.65 -25.28
CA ALA A 955 -11.21 37.52 -25.08
C ALA A 955 -10.87 38.99 -25.31
N TYR A 956 -9.76 39.46 -24.77
CA TYR A 956 -9.38 40.86 -24.82
C TYR A 956 -8.36 41.15 -25.93
N ARG A 957 -8.18 42.45 -26.20
CA ARG A 957 -7.26 42.92 -27.26
C ARG A 957 -5.78 42.76 -26.88
#